data_69d99be06b85999d68fb815b2fe06421
#
_entry.id   69d99be06b85999d68fb815b2fe06421
#
_cell.length_a   1.000
_cell.length_b   1.000
_cell.length_c   1.000
_cell.angle_alpha   90.00
_cell.angle_beta   90.00
_cell.angle_gamma   90.00
#
_symmetry.space_group_name_H-M   'P 1'
#
loop_
_entity.id
_entity.type
_entity.pdbx_description
1 polymer ?
#
loop_
_entity_poly.entity_id
_entity_poly.type
_entity_poly.pdbx_seq_one_letter_code
_entity_poly.pdbx_strand_id
1 'polypeptide(L)'
;MKKGKSRHKRKKSRLLWIAIAVIGMAAITVAVCVAGMFKKEEVWKTPEELLVEYMNHIPAQEYEQMYAMLHIEASGNVSQEDFIKRNSAIYEGIEIQNMAVEIIAYDEEQLTVTYQTSFDTVAGEISFENEAFFLEGEDGYKLVWDNSLIFPNLASTDKVRVSTTQANRGEILDRNGRVLAGKGTASSVGIVPGKLENREEAIAKIAELLETTPEVIEKKLSAQWVKDDSFVPIKTIPRVEEIELLKVEPDEDVLKEKERHESLLAIPGVMISDVEVREYPLGEAAAHLVGYVQSVTAEDLEEHAGEGYTANSVIGRSGMEGLFEKELKGQNGCRIYIVNSEGKEKEELACILVQHGQDIKLTIDASLQIALYEQFQEDKSCSVAMNPYTGEVLALVSTPSYDNNDFIMGLSSEQWIALNDDEDKPMYNRFRQVWCPGSTFKPVTAAVGLESGAIDPNEDYGNVGLSWQKDASWGSYYVTTLHAYEPVILENALIYSDNIYFAKAALKIGSEEMESSLTGLGFNEELPFEIKMAESQYSNTEGIETEIQLADSGYGQGQVLVNPLHMACIYSAFCNEGNVIKPYLVYQNEAIAEYWIPGAFSNETASRVLEGTKKVVNDSNGTGYAAHRDDILLAGKTGTAEIKTSKDDTSGTELGWFAIFTAEDTVERPILIIRMVEDVK
;
A
#
# COMPACT_ATOMS: atom_id res chain seq x y z
N MET A 1 93.21 -51.96 3.09
CA MET A 1 94.05 -52.33 4.32
C MET A 1 93.23 -52.09 5.58
N LYS A 2 93.26 -53.14 6.42
CA LYS A 2 92.98 -53.20 7.85
C LYS A 2 91.57 -52.90 8.35
N LYS A 3 90.73 -53.92 8.62
CA LYS A 3 90.66 -54.81 9.82
C LYS A 3 90.59 -54.06 11.18
N GLY A 4 89.47 -54.27 11.88
CA GLY A 4 89.55 -54.67 13.19
C GLY A 4 88.58 -54.14 14.18
N LYS A 5 87.83 -55.04 14.81
CA LYS A 5 87.26 -54.97 16.16
C LYS A 5 86.00 -54.12 16.34
N SER A 6 84.86 -54.57 16.92
CA SER A 6 84.88 -55.35 18.15
C SER A 6 83.49 -55.86 18.48
N ARG A 7 83.46 -57.05 18.93
CA ARG A 7 82.34 -57.90 19.36
C ARG A 7 81.85 -57.59 20.81
N HIS A 8 81.95 -56.39 21.33
CA HIS A 8 81.67 -56.13 22.77
C HIS A 8 80.54 -55.11 23.07
N LYS A 9 79.82 -54.59 22.08
CA LYS A 9 78.72 -53.63 22.35
C LYS A 9 77.29 -54.21 22.29
N ARG A 10 77.09 -55.50 21.97
CA ARG A 10 75.73 -56.12 21.79
C ARG A 10 75.11 -56.65 23.14
N LYS A 11 75.79 -56.80 24.18
CA LYS A 11 75.22 -57.29 25.45
C LYS A 11 74.69 -56.17 26.38
N LYS A 12 75.20 -54.95 26.39
CA LYS A 12 74.68 -53.82 27.16
C LYS A 12 73.40 -53.22 26.58
N SER A 13 73.17 -53.28 25.32
CA SER A 13 71.97 -52.75 24.74
C SER A 13 70.69 -53.58 24.98
N ARG A 14 70.79 -54.89 25.07
CA ARG A 14 69.63 -55.75 25.38
C ARG A 14 69.15 -55.63 26.83
N LEU A 15 70.00 -55.40 27.80
CA LEU A 15 69.64 -55.16 29.21
C LEU A 15 68.98 -53.77 29.37
N LEU A 16 69.41 -52.76 28.59
CA LEU A 16 68.82 -51.44 28.62
C LEU A 16 67.42 -51.46 28.01
N TRP A 17 67.20 -52.20 26.92
CA TRP A 17 65.88 -52.34 26.31
C TRP A 17 64.89 -53.16 27.13
N ILE A 18 65.37 -54.16 27.91
CA ILE A 18 64.52 -54.87 28.82
C ILE A 18 64.15 -54.00 30.05
N ALA A 19 65.05 -53.19 30.53
CA ALA A 19 64.77 -52.24 31.63
C ALA A 19 63.76 -51.15 31.16
N ILE A 20 63.90 -50.63 29.97
CA ILE A 20 62.93 -49.67 29.36
C ILE A 20 61.60 -50.30 29.16
N ALA A 21 61.52 -51.55 28.67
CA ALA A 21 60.25 -52.27 28.48
C ALA A 21 59.53 -52.58 29.80
N VAL A 22 60.29 -52.91 30.91
CA VAL A 22 59.71 -53.15 32.25
C VAL A 22 59.24 -51.84 32.89
N ILE A 23 59.98 -50.75 32.70
CA ILE A 23 59.59 -49.42 33.20
C ILE A 23 58.40 -48.93 32.38
N GLY A 24 58.38 -49.18 31.07
CA GLY A 24 57.24 -48.85 30.19
C GLY A 24 55.95 -49.60 30.54
N MET A 25 56.08 -50.91 30.88
CA MET A 25 54.94 -51.71 31.34
C MET A 25 54.46 -51.31 32.74
N ALA A 26 55.38 -51.00 33.67
CA ALA A 26 55.00 -50.47 34.95
C ALA A 26 54.34 -49.11 34.88
N ALA A 27 54.78 -48.20 33.98
CA ALA A 27 54.14 -46.92 33.72
C ALA A 27 52.76 -47.05 33.07
N ILE A 28 52.55 -48.02 32.13
CA ILE A 28 51.24 -48.31 31.54
C ILE A 28 50.33 -48.95 32.61
N THR A 29 50.80 -49.81 33.46
CA THR A 29 49.96 -50.41 34.52
C THR A 29 49.57 -49.35 35.58
N VAL A 30 50.46 -48.42 35.94
CA VAL A 30 50.14 -47.28 36.82
C VAL A 30 49.18 -46.31 36.12
N ALA A 31 49.37 -46.06 34.82
CA ALA A 31 48.45 -45.19 34.07
C ALA A 31 47.06 -45.81 33.95
N VAL A 32 46.95 -47.13 33.74
CA VAL A 32 45.67 -47.86 33.70
C VAL A 32 45.05 -47.94 35.12
N CYS A 33 45.83 -48.09 36.17
CA CYS A 33 45.33 -48.05 37.55
C CYS A 33 44.90 -46.61 37.96
N VAL A 34 45.61 -45.58 37.51
CA VAL A 34 45.25 -44.17 37.79
C VAL A 34 44.07 -43.78 36.91
N ALA A 35 43.98 -44.24 35.66
CA ALA A 35 42.77 -44.04 34.81
C ALA A 35 41.55 -44.82 35.33
N GLY A 36 41.78 -45.96 36.04
CA GLY A 36 40.68 -46.69 36.70
C GLY A 36 40.26 -46.13 38.08
N MET A 37 41.02 -45.18 38.63
CA MET A 37 40.66 -44.46 39.88
C MET A 37 39.92 -43.13 39.61
N PHE A 38 39.98 -42.61 38.40
CA PHE A 38 39.07 -41.54 37.96
C PHE A 38 37.83 -42.17 37.31
N LYS A 39 36.96 -42.85 38.05
CA LYS A 39 35.56 -42.85 37.76
C LYS A 39 35.16 -41.37 37.85
N LYS A 40 34.91 -40.70 36.70
CA LYS A 40 34.07 -39.53 36.69
C LYS A 40 32.83 -39.93 37.46
N GLU A 41 32.59 -39.40 38.64
CA GLU A 41 31.25 -39.33 39.16
C GLU A 41 30.49 -38.58 38.06
N GLU A 42 29.60 -39.23 37.39
CA GLU A 42 28.61 -38.56 36.55
C GLU A 42 27.83 -37.68 37.54
N VAL A 43 28.16 -36.40 37.54
CA VAL A 43 27.41 -35.40 38.28
C VAL A 43 26.08 -35.33 37.57
N TRP A 44 25.07 -35.92 38.17
CA TRP A 44 23.72 -35.84 37.63
C TRP A 44 23.27 -34.39 37.59
N LYS A 45 22.54 -33.99 36.53
CA LYS A 45 21.87 -32.71 36.48
C LYS A 45 20.87 -32.63 37.63
N THR A 46 20.77 -31.47 38.26
CA THR A 46 19.79 -31.24 39.31
C THR A 46 18.37 -31.14 38.72
N PRO A 47 17.32 -31.35 39.54
CA PRO A 47 15.95 -31.17 39.08
C PRO A 47 15.68 -29.80 38.43
N GLU A 48 16.28 -28.72 38.96
CA GLU A 48 16.19 -27.38 38.41
C GLU A 48 16.82 -27.28 37.00
N GLU A 49 18.02 -27.85 36.82
CA GLU A 49 18.73 -27.88 35.55
C GLU A 49 17.94 -28.70 34.51
N LEU A 50 17.35 -29.82 34.93
CA LEU A 50 16.51 -30.66 34.06
C LEU A 50 15.20 -29.97 33.67
N LEU A 51 14.59 -29.23 34.59
CA LEU A 51 13.37 -28.46 34.25
C LEU A 51 13.65 -27.38 33.20
N VAL A 52 14.74 -26.63 33.39
CA VAL A 52 15.14 -25.61 32.40
C VAL A 52 15.43 -26.24 31.03
N GLU A 53 16.11 -27.39 31.01
CA GLU A 53 16.35 -28.14 29.76
C GLU A 53 15.05 -28.61 29.11
N TYR A 54 14.15 -29.22 29.90
CA TYR A 54 12.82 -29.65 29.43
C TYR A 54 12.03 -28.49 28.80
N MET A 55 11.97 -27.34 29.45
CA MET A 55 11.25 -26.17 28.96
C MET A 55 11.91 -25.58 27.71
N ASN A 56 13.23 -25.61 27.59
CA ASN A 56 13.96 -25.14 26.40
C ASN A 56 13.71 -26.01 25.15
N HIS A 57 13.32 -27.27 25.30
CA HIS A 57 12.93 -28.12 24.17
C HIS A 57 11.58 -27.74 23.58
N ILE A 58 10.72 -26.99 24.32
CA ILE A 58 9.39 -26.60 23.86
C ILE A 58 9.46 -25.63 22.65
N PRO A 59 10.14 -24.46 22.73
CA PRO A 59 10.27 -23.57 21.58
C PRO A 59 11.12 -24.17 20.45
N ALA A 60 11.98 -25.15 20.74
CA ALA A 60 12.73 -25.90 19.74
C ALA A 60 11.90 -27.00 19.05
N GLN A 61 10.65 -27.25 19.51
CA GLN A 61 9.77 -28.32 19.05
C GLN A 61 10.39 -29.73 19.16
N GLU A 62 11.25 -29.91 20.15
CA GLU A 62 11.99 -31.15 20.38
C GLU A 62 11.25 -32.08 21.35
N TYR A 63 10.00 -32.40 21.05
CA TYR A 63 9.09 -33.16 21.93
C TYR A 63 9.56 -34.58 22.23
N GLU A 64 10.36 -35.20 21.35
CA GLU A 64 10.96 -36.50 21.59
C GLU A 64 12.01 -36.43 22.70
N GLN A 65 12.82 -35.39 22.73
CA GLN A 65 13.78 -35.11 23.79
C GLN A 65 13.07 -34.86 25.12
N MET A 66 11.97 -34.09 25.12
CA MET A 66 11.14 -33.88 26.32
C MET A 66 10.62 -35.23 26.86
N TYR A 67 10.11 -36.10 25.99
CA TYR A 67 9.60 -37.43 26.39
C TYR A 67 10.72 -38.32 27.01
N ALA A 68 11.93 -38.28 26.50
CA ALA A 68 13.05 -39.04 27.01
C ALA A 68 13.48 -38.64 28.45
N MET A 69 13.07 -37.45 28.92
CA MET A 69 13.35 -36.94 30.26
C MET A 69 12.31 -37.39 31.30
N LEU A 70 11.21 -38.07 30.88
CA LEU A 70 10.10 -38.45 31.76
C LEU A 70 10.36 -39.72 32.57
N HIS A 71 9.76 -39.76 33.75
CA HIS A 71 9.55 -40.98 34.51
C HIS A 71 8.18 -41.57 34.06
N ILE A 72 8.21 -42.50 33.11
CA ILE A 72 7.01 -42.94 32.38
C ILE A 72 5.94 -43.56 33.28
N GLU A 73 6.34 -44.44 34.23
CA GLU A 73 5.42 -45.10 35.14
C GLU A 73 4.67 -44.10 36.03
N ALA A 74 5.40 -43.14 36.62
CA ALA A 74 4.82 -42.10 37.46
C ALA A 74 4.01 -41.06 36.64
N SER A 75 4.29 -40.93 35.36
CA SER A 75 3.54 -40.09 34.40
C SER A 75 2.31 -40.82 33.82
N GLY A 76 1.79 -41.84 34.50
CA GLY A 76 0.57 -42.56 34.11
C GLY A 76 0.74 -43.44 32.87
N ASN A 77 1.96 -43.85 32.53
CA ASN A 77 2.30 -44.64 31.32
C ASN A 77 1.86 -43.99 30.02
N VAL A 78 1.95 -42.65 29.93
CA VAL A 78 1.65 -41.89 28.71
C VAL A 78 2.51 -42.44 27.54
N SER A 79 1.91 -42.72 26.40
CA SER A 79 2.67 -43.11 25.21
C SER A 79 3.43 -41.94 24.60
N GLN A 80 4.57 -42.24 23.95
CA GLN A 80 5.33 -41.19 23.25
C GLN A 80 4.48 -40.47 22.22
N GLU A 81 3.66 -41.19 21.46
CA GLU A 81 2.77 -40.63 20.45
C GLU A 81 1.74 -39.67 21.08
N ASP A 82 1.08 -40.06 22.17
CA ASP A 82 0.07 -39.21 22.82
C ASP A 82 0.72 -37.97 23.44
N PHE A 83 1.91 -38.13 24.06
CA PHE A 83 2.67 -37.03 24.63
C PHE A 83 3.05 -35.99 23.57
N ILE A 84 3.69 -36.45 22.47
CA ILE A 84 4.11 -35.56 21.38
C ILE A 84 2.89 -34.87 20.78
N LYS A 85 1.84 -35.61 20.42
CA LYS A 85 0.62 -35.07 19.86
C LYS A 85 -0.04 -34.04 20.75
N ARG A 86 -0.04 -34.26 22.05
CA ARG A 86 -0.66 -33.35 23.04
C ARG A 86 0.12 -32.05 23.15
N ASN A 87 1.43 -32.13 23.34
CA ASN A 87 2.28 -30.96 23.51
C ASN A 87 2.39 -30.15 22.20
N SER A 88 2.66 -30.79 21.06
CA SER A 88 2.75 -30.11 19.76
C SER A 88 1.43 -29.41 19.40
N ALA A 89 0.29 -30.08 19.54
CA ALA A 89 -1.00 -29.49 19.22
C ALA A 89 -1.36 -28.24 20.06
N ILE A 90 -0.86 -28.17 21.31
CA ILE A 90 -1.08 -27.01 22.17
C ILE A 90 -0.05 -25.93 21.86
N TYR A 91 1.25 -26.22 21.98
CA TYR A 91 2.30 -25.22 21.89
C TYR A 91 2.43 -24.62 20.49
N GLU A 92 2.33 -25.45 19.44
CA GLU A 92 2.33 -24.97 18.06
C GLU A 92 1.00 -24.25 17.72
N GLY A 93 -0.11 -24.73 18.27
CA GLY A 93 -1.44 -24.12 18.05
C GLY A 93 -1.60 -22.71 18.66
N ILE A 94 -0.82 -22.36 19.67
CA ILE A 94 -0.77 -21.02 20.28
C ILE A 94 0.45 -20.20 19.82
N GLU A 95 1.31 -20.78 18.96
CA GLU A 95 2.51 -20.17 18.36
C GLU A 95 3.46 -19.53 19.38
N ILE A 96 3.92 -20.34 20.34
CA ILE A 96 4.78 -19.82 21.41
C ILE A 96 6.11 -19.27 20.89
N GLN A 97 6.55 -18.18 21.51
CA GLN A 97 7.85 -17.53 21.27
C GLN A 97 8.42 -17.01 22.59
N ASN A 98 9.71 -16.69 22.60
CA ASN A 98 10.40 -15.99 23.72
C ASN A 98 10.16 -16.61 25.09
N MET A 99 10.19 -17.96 25.19
CA MET A 99 9.95 -18.65 26.46
C MET A 99 11.06 -18.36 27.46
N ALA A 100 10.69 -17.97 28.66
CA ALA A 100 11.57 -17.79 29.81
C ALA A 100 11.10 -18.64 30.99
N VAL A 101 12.05 -19.16 31.75
CA VAL A 101 11.81 -19.96 32.97
C VAL A 101 12.69 -19.45 34.09
N GLU A 102 12.09 -19.13 35.22
CA GLU A 102 12.77 -18.71 36.44
C GLU A 102 12.46 -19.69 37.56
N ILE A 103 13.50 -20.27 38.19
CA ILE A 103 13.35 -21.15 39.33
C ILE A 103 13.11 -20.31 40.56
N ILE A 104 11.98 -20.53 41.23
CA ILE A 104 11.60 -19.83 42.48
C ILE A 104 12.13 -20.57 43.69
N ALA A 105 11.93 -21.90 43.78
CA ALA A 105 12.33 -22.72 44.91
C ALA A 105 12.57 -24.18 44.49
N TYR A 106 13.37 -24.88 45.27
CA TYR A 106 13.53 -26.33 45.16
C TYR A 106 13.41 -26.97 46.52
N ASP A 107 12.51 -27.94 46.66
CA ASP A 107 12.34 -28.78 47.86
C ASP A 107 13.04 -30.12 47.64
N GLU A 108 14.19 -30.30 48.32
CA GLU A 108 15.02 -31.52 48.21
C GLU A 108 14.34 -32.75 48.81
N GLU A 109 13.43 -32.60 49.79
CA GLU A 109 12.74 -33.74 50.44
C GLU A 109 11.62 -34.28 49.56
N GLN A 110 10.94 -33.37 48.81
CA GLN A 110 9.82 -33.73 47.91
C GLN A 110 10.26 -33.83 46.45
N LEU A 111 11.51 -33.50 46.12
CA LEU A 111 12.05 -33.39 44.77
C LEU A 111 11.12 -32.55 43.86
N THR A 112 10.69 -31.40 44.39
CA THR A 112 9.72 -30.49 43.71
C THR A 112 10.40 -29.17 43.41
N VAL A 113 10.31 -28.74 42.15
CA VAL A 113 10.78 -27.43 41.67
C VAL A 113 9.57 -26.51 41.45
N THR A 114 9.52 -25.41 42.20
CA THR A 114 8.57 -24.31 41.97
C THR A 114 9.20 -23.32 40.98
N TYR A 115 8.51 -22.96 39.92
CA TYR A 115 9.04 -22.11 38.88
C TYR A 115 7.98 -21.14 38.32
N GLN A 116 8.46 -20.00 37.80
CA GLN A 116 7.71 -19.07 36.99
C GLN A 116 8.05 -19.32 35.51
N THR A 117 7.07 -19.42 34.66
CA THR A 117 7.30 -19.40 33.21
C THR A 117 6.52 -18.28 32.56
N SER A 118 7.10 -17.70 31.49
CA SER A 118 6.43 -16.74 30.62
C SER A 118 6.82 -16.98 29.17
N PHE A 119 5.91 -16.72 28.27
CA PHE A 119 6.13 -16.83 26.82
C PHE A 119 5.09 -16.02 26.05
N ASP A 120 5.50 -15.52 24.89
CA ASP A 120 4.60 -14.83 23.95
C ASP A 120 3.78 -15.84 23.17
N THR A 121 2.54 -15.44 22.82
CA THR A 121 1.60 -16.21 22.02
C THR A 121 0.86 -15.31 21.01
N VAL A 122 0.07 -15.90 20.12
CA VAL A 122 -0.84 -15.17 19.22
C VAL A 122 -1.87 -14.29 19.94
N ALA A 123 -2.11 -14.52 21.23
CA ALA A 123 -3.05 -13.73 22.06
C ALA A 123 -2.33 -12.90 23.14
N GLY A 124 -1.01 -12.67 23.01
CA GLY A 124 -0.19 -11.94 23.96
C GLY A 124 0.59 -12.86 24.89
N GLU A 125 1.20 -12.27 25.90
CA GLU A 125 2.03 -12.98 26.87
C GLU A 125 1.17 -13.84 27.82
N ILE A 126 1.60 -15.09 28.02
CA ILE A 126 1.09 -15.97 29.08
C ILE A 126 2.19 -16.13 30.11
N SER A 127 1.87 -15.94 31.39
CA SER A 127 2.78 -16.12 32.51
C SER A 127 2.08 -16.75 33.69
N PHE A 128 2.71 -17.77 34.29
CA PHE A 128 2.16 -18.45 35.45
C PHE A 128 3.26 -19.08 36.31
N GLU A 129 2.98 -19.26 37.60
CA GLU A 129 3.75 -20.06 38.55
C GLU A 129 3.24 -21.49 38.51
N ASN A 130 4.17 -22.47 38.59
CA ASN A 130 3.84 -23.89 38.60
C ASN A 130 4.85 -24.72 39.37
N GLU A 131 4.53 -26.00 39.61
CA GLU A 131 5.39 -26.97 40.28
C GLU A 131 5.68 -28.15 39.34
N ALA A 132 6.96 -28.60 39.35
CA ALA A 132 7.40 -29.77 38.62
C ALA A 132 7.98 -30.81 39.59
N PHE A 133 7.47 -32.04 39.54
CA PHE A 133 7.86 -33.14 40.41
C PHE A 133 8.88 -34.05 39.72
N PHE A 134 9.88 -34.47 40.47
CA PHE A 134 10.93 -35.35 39.99
C PHE A 134 10.99 -36.62 40.83
N LEU A 135 11.51 -37.69 40.22
CA LEU A 135 11.86 -38.92 40.91
C LEU A 135 13.30 -39.30 40.59
N GLU A 136 14.00 -39.92 41.56
CA GLU A 136 15.30 -40.48 41.36
C GLU A 136 15.20 -41.80 40.61
N GLY A 137 15.86 -41.89 39.46
CA GLY A 137 15.96 -43.09 38.61
C GLY A 137 17.38 -43.71 38.67
N GLU A 138 17.56 -44.79 37.90
CA GLU A 138 18.87 -45.48 37.85
C GLU A 138 20.00 -44.59 37.27
N ASP A 139 19.66 -43.70 36.35
CA ASP A 139 20.59 -42.85 35.58
C ASP A 139 20.44 -41.34 35.90
N GLY A 140 19.82 -40.96 37.02
CA GLY A 140 19.60 -39.58 37.44
C GLY A 140 18.11 -39.28 37.68
N TYR A 141 17.79 -37.99 37.86
CA TYR A 141 16.42 -37.54 38.08
C TYR A 141 15.61 -37.60 36.82
N LYS A 142 14.30 -37.89 36.93
CA LYS A 142 13.32 -37.94 35.86
C LYS A 142 12.09 -37.13 36.25
N LEU A 143 11.57 -36.37 35.27
CA LEU A 143 10.36 -35.52 35.42
C LEU A 143 9.09 -36.36 35.45
N VAL A 144 8.23 -36.12 36.43
CA VAL A 144 6.86 -36.67 36.46
C VAL A 144 5.95 -35.72 35.70
N TRP A 145 5.44 -36.18 34.57
CA TRP A 145 4.63 -35.36 33.67
C TRP A 145 3.14 -35.62 33.83
N ASP A 146 2.39 -34.54 33.88
CA ASP A 146 0.96 -34.51 33.59
C ASP A 146 0.57 -33.22 32.83
N ASN A 147 -0.73 -33.05 32.52
CA ASN A 147 -1.17 -31.90 31.73
C ASN A 147 -1.00 -30.54 32.46
N SER A 148 -0.87 -30.55 33.80
CA SER A 148 -0.67 -29.31 34.56
C SER A 148 0.68 -28.66 34.25
N LEU A 149 1.67 -29.42 33.77
CA LEU A 149 2.95 -28.87 33.32
C LEU A 149 2.83 -28.02 32.06
N ILE A 150 1.75 -28.21 31.25
CA ILE A 150 1.45 -27.35 30.12
C ILE A 150 0.77 -26.06 30.61
N PHE A 151 -0.32 -26.21 31.37
CA PHE A 151 -1.00 -25.11 32.09
C PHE A 151 -1.53 -25.63 33.44
N PRO A 152 -1.35 -24.91 34.54
CA PRO A 152 -1.67 -25.39 35.90
C PRO A 152 -3.06 -26.02 36.07
N ASN A 153 -4.05 -25.48 35.36
CA ASN A 153 -5.45 -25.93 35.46
C ASN A 153 -5.91 -26.85 34.31
N LEU A 154 -4.98 -27.34 33.46
CA LEU A 154 -5.31 -28.16 32.30
C LEU A 154 -5.44 -29.64 32.70
N ALA A 155 -6.66 -30.19 32.66
CA ALA A 155 -6.89 -31.61 32.84
C ALA A 155 -6.64 -32.42 31.56
N SER A 156 -6.50 -33.74 31.67
CA SER A 156 -6.22 -34.63 30.53
C SER A 156 -7.32 -34.63 29.46
N THR A 157 -8.55 -34.32 29.83
CA THR A 157 -9.73 -34.25 28.91
C THR A 157 -9.99 -32.86 28.38
N ASP A 158 -9.35 -31.84 28.94
CA ASP A 158 -9.55 -30.45 28.55
C ASP A 158 -8.86 -30.15 27.21
N LYS A 159 -9.31 -29.10 26.54
CA LYS A 159 -8.72 -28.64 25.27
C LYS A 159 -8.36 -27.16 25.39
N VAL A 160 -7.20 -26.81 24.85
CA VAL A 160 -6.84 -25.42 24.62
C VAL A 160 -7.44 -24.98 23.29
N ARG A 161 -8.07 -23.83 23.26
CA ARG A 161 -8.71 -23.23 22.09
C ARG A 161 -8.15 -21.86 21.80
N VAL A 162 -7.97 -21.56 20.53
CA VAL A 162 -7.66 -20.24 20.01
C VAL A 162 -8.88 -19.75 19.26
N SER A 163 -9.32 -18.54 19.55
CA SER A 163 -10.43 -17.88 18.87
C SER A 163 -10.02 -16.51 18.42
N THR A 164 -10.11 -16.24 17.12
CA THR A 164 -9.81 -14.94 16.52
C THR A 164 -11.09 -14.19 16.24
N THR A 165 -11.16 -12.92 16.64
CA THR A 165 -12.21 -11.97 16.27
C THR A 165 -11.62 -11.01 15.24
N GLN A 166 -12.18 -11.00 14.04
CA GLN A 166 -11.68 -10.12 12.98
C GLN A 166 -12.03 -8.66 13.26
N ALA A 167 -11.07 -7.78 13.01
CA ALA A 167 -11.29 -6.35 13.01
C ALA A 167 -12.09 -5.96 11.75
N ASN A 168 -12.99 -5.00 11.92
CA ASN A 168 -13.62 -4.35 10.78
C ASN A 168 -12.62 -3.35 10.20
N ARG A 169 -12.46 -3.36 8.88
CA ARG A 169 -11.71 -2.33 8.17
C ARG A 169 -12.47 -1.01 8.24
N GLY A 170 -11.78 0.10 8.53
CA GLY A 170 -12.35 1.45 8.54
C GLY A 170 -12.89 1.86 7.16
N GLU A 171 -13.82 2.79 7.15
CA GLU A 171 -14.40 3.35 5.93
C GLU A 171 -13.58 4.54 5.41
N ILE A 172 -13.63 4.78 4.09
CA ILE A 172 -13.15 6.00 3.47
C ILE A 172 -14.38 6.83 3.09
N LEU A 173 -14.45 8.04 3.61
CA LEU A 173 -15.62 8.90 3.50
C LEU A 173 -15.27 10.20 2.75
N ASP A 174 -16.25 10.76 2.02
CA ASP A 174 -16.18 12.10 1.49
C ASP A 174 -16.36 13.15 2.60
N ARG A 175 -16.22 14.44 2.26
CA ARG A 175 -16.40 15.55 3.21
C ARG A 175 -17.79 15.63 3.85
N ASN A 176 -18.80 15.04 3.20
CA ASN A 176 -20.19 15.02 3.65
C ASN A 176 -20.55 13.74 4.41
N GLY A 177 -19.60 12.80 4.58
CA GLY A 177 -19.79 11.51 5.24
C GLY A 177 -20.38 10.43 4.32
N ARG A 178 -20.34 10.59 3.00
CA ARG A 178 -20.72 9.55 2.05
C ARG A 178 -19.58 8.56 1.88
N VAL A 179 -19.92 7.29 1.79
CA VAL A 179 -18.95 6.21 1.65
C VAL A 179 -18.30 6.25 0.25
N LEU A 180 -16.98 6.31 0.21
CA LEU A 180 -16.14 6.12 -0.97
C LEU A 180 -15.57 4.71 -1.03
N ALA A 181 -15.29 4.12 0.13
CA ALA A 181 -14.95 2.72 0.30
C ALA A 181 -15.50 2.23 1.64
N GLY A 182 -16.25 1.14 1.66
CA GLY A 182 -16.90 0.65 2.86
C GLY A 182 -17.25 -0.82 2.78
N LYS A 183 -18.16 -1.23 3.66
CA LYS A 183 -18.70 -2.59 3.65
C LYS A 183 -19.81 -2.72 2.61
N GLY A 184 -19.68 -3.72 1.79
CA GLY A 184 -20.71 -4.14 0.83
C GLY A 184 -21.06 -5.60 1.00
N THR A 185 -21.97 -6.07 0.17
CA THR A 185 -22.40 -7.47 0.12
C THR A 185 -22.32 -7.98 -1.30
N ALA A 186 -21.67 -9.14 -1.48
CA ALA A 186 -21.61 -9.83 -2.76
C ALA A 186 -22.10 -11.27 -2.62
N SER A 187 -22.22 -11.98 -3.72
CA SER A 187 -22.64 -13.37 -3.79
C SER A 187 -21.43 -14.30 -3.92
N SER A 188 -21.18 -15.11 -2.90
CA SER A 188 -20.17 -16.19 -2.96
C SER A 188 -20.79 -17.42 -3.58
N VAL A 189 -20.33 -17.79 -4.77
CA VAL A 189 -20.72 -19.01 -5.47
C VAL A 189 -19.77 -20.14 -5.04
N GLY A 190 -20.33 -21.21 -4.52
CA GLY A 190 -19.58 -22.37 -4.08
C GLY A 190 -20.21 -23.68 -4.50
N ILE A 191 -19.45 -24.75 -4.35
CA ILE A 191 -19.81 -26.12 -4.69
C ILE A 191 -19.85 -26.97 -3.43
N VAL A 192 -20.87 -27.82 -3.30
CA VAL A 192 -20.92 -28.92 -2.33
C VAL A 192 -20.62 -30.22 -3.09
N PRO A 193 -19.37 -30.78 -2.98
CA PRO A 193 -18.90 -31.85 -3.83
C PRO A 193 -19.78 -33.09 -3.90
N GLY A 194 -20.34 -33.51 -2.76
CA GLY A 194 -21.21 -34.69 -2.68
C GLY A 194 -22.61 -34.52 -3.30
N LYS A 195 -22.97 -33.28 -3.70
CA LYS A 195 -24.23 -32.98 -4.38
C LYS A 195 -24.06 -32.70 -5.88
N LEU A 196 -22.82 -32.74 -6.39
CA LEU A 196 -22.51 -32.43 -7.78
C LEU A 196 -22.83 -33.65 -8.66
N GLU A 197 -23.78 -33.49 -9.57
CA GLU A 197 -24.11 -34.51 -10.57
C GLU A 197 -23.30 -34.25 -11.85
N ASN A 198 -22.94 -35.31 -12.60
CA ASN A 198 -22.16 -35.20 -13.84
C ASN A 198 -20.95 -34.29 -13.71
N ARG A 199 -20.08 -34.59 -12.74
CA ARG A 199 -19.00 -33.70 -12.24
C ARG A 199 -18.24 -32.92 -13.35
N GLU A 200 -17.77 -33.60 -14.41
CA GLU A 200 -17.01 -32.96 -15.50
C GLU A 200 -17.84 -31.92 -16.24
N GLU A 201 -19.08 -32.25 -16.60
CA GLU A 201 -20.01 -31.35 -17.32
C GLU A 201 -20.41 -30.17 -16.43
N ALA A 202 -20.74 -30.46 -15.17
CA ALA A 202 -21.10 -29.41 -14.20
C ALA A 202 -19.93 -28.44 -13.96
N ILE A 203 -18.71 -28.91 -13.75
CA ILE A 203 -17.52 -28.09 -13.56
C ILE A 203 -17.23 -27.23 -14.79
N ALA A 204 -17.34 -27.80 -16.02
CA ALA A 204 -17.16 -27.05 -17.24
C ALA A 204 -18.21 -25.92 -17.36
N LYS A 205 -19.48 -26.19 -17.02
CA LYS A 205 -20.54 -25.19 -17.07
C LYS A 205 -20.37 -24.11 -15.98
N ILE A 206 -19.97 -24.49 -14.77
CA ILE A 206 -19.66 -23.52 -13.70
C ILE A 206 -18.49 -22.65 -14.11
N ALA A 207 -17.44 -23.25 -14.69
CA ALA A 207 -16.26 -22.51 -15.16
C ALA A 207 -16.64 -21.47 -16.24
N GLU A 208 -17.49 -21.82 -17.19
CA GLU A 208 -18.03 -20.90 -18.21
C GLU A 208 -18.80 -19.74 -17.57
N LEU A 209 -19.75 -20.03 -16.67
CA LEU A 209 -20.61 -19.03 -16.02
C LEU A 209 -19.83 -18.12 -15.07
N LEU A 210 -18.75 -18.60 -14.46
CA LEU A 210 -17.91 -17.83 -13.53
C LEU A 210 -16.67 -17.22 -14.20
N GLU A 211 -16.52 -17.36 -15.52
CA GLU A 211 -15.35 -16.83 -16.26
C GLU A 211 -14.03 -17.28 -15.61
N THR A 212 -13.93 -18.60 -15.37
CA THR A 212 -12.74 -19.26 -14.77
C THR A 212 -12.45 -20.55 -15.51
N THR A 213 -11.45 -21.31 -15.07
CA THR A 213 -11.12 -22.59 -15.71
C THR A 213 -11.51 -23.81 -14.87
N PRO A 214 -11.83 -24.96 -15.49
CA PRO A 214 -12.09 -26.19 -14.77
C PRO A 214 -10.96 -26.60 -13.80
N GLU A 215 -9.70 -26.35 -14.19
CA GLU A 215 -8.52 -26.67 -13.39
C GLU A 215 -8.47 -25.89 -12.08
N VAL A 216 -8.88 -24.62 -12.10
CA VAL A 216 -8.98 -23.76 -10.88
C VAL A 216 -10.03 -24.34 -9.94
N ILE A 217 -11.19 -24.74 -10.46
CA ILE A 217 -12.27 -25.35 -9.67
C ILE A 217 -11.80 -26.69 -9.07
N GLU A 218 -11.22 -27.56 -9.88
CA GLU A 218 -10.72 -28.86 -9.43
C GLU A 218 -9.62 -28.74 -8.36
N LYS A 219 -8.72 -27.75 -8.51
CA LYS A 219 -7.70 -27.47 -7.50
C LYS A 219 -8.32 -27.09 -6.16
N LYS A 220 -9.38 -26.26 -6.15
CA LYS A 220 -10.10 -25.89 -4.92
C LYS A 220 -10.82 -27.09 -4.31
N LEU A 221 -11.46 -27.91 -5.12
CA LEU A 221 -12.19 -29.10 -4.68
C LEU A 221 -11.27 -30.22 -4.16
N SER A 222 -9.99 -30.22 -4.54
CA SER A 222 -8.99 -31.21 -4.10
C SER A 222 -8.24 -30.83 -2.82
N ALA A 223 -8.57 -29.70 -2.18
CA ALA A 223 -7.92 -29.26 -0.95
C ALA A 223 -8.20 -30.25 0.20
N GLN A 224 -7.20 -30.47 1.08
CA GLN A 224 -7.26 -31.50 2.16
C GLN A 224 -8.43 -31.35 3.13
N TRP A 225 -8.94 -30.14 3.31
CA TRP A 225 -10.08 -29.86 4.22
C TRP A 225 -11.45 -30.17 3.61
N VAL A 226 -11.52 -30.34 2.27
CA VAL A 226 -12.77 -30.54 1.53
C VAL A 226 -13.32 -31.93 1.78
N LYS A 227 -14.60 -31.97 2.16
CA LYS A 227 -15.42 -33.17 2.33
C LYS A 227 -16.64 -33.09 1.42
N ASP A 228 -17.38 -34.19 1.27
CA ASP A 228 -18.58 -34.27 0.42
C ASP A 228 -19.64 -33.24 0.79
N ASP A 229 -19.75 -32.86 2.06
CA ASP A 229 -20.73 -31.90 2.59
C ASP A 229 -20.17 -30.48 2.76
N SER A 230 -18.89 -30.26 2.44
CA SER A 230 -18.26 -28.94 2.56
C SER A 230 -18.77 -27.97 1.51
N PHE A 231 -19.08 -26.74 1.90
CA PHE A 231 -19.23 -25.63 0.97
C PHE A 231 -17.84 -25.13 0.55
N VAL A 232 -17.50 -25.31 -0.73
CA VAL A 232 -16.21 -24.87 -1.29
C VAL A 232 -16.41 -23.61 -2.13
N PRO A 233 -16.01 -22.43 -1.66
CA PRO A 233 -16.19 -21.18 -2.40
C PRO A 233 -15.31 -21.15 -3.63
N ILE A 234 -15.92 -20.90 -4.81
CA ILE A 234 -15.25 -20.88 -6.10
C ILE A 234 -14.94 -19.44 -6.53
N LYS A 235 -15.94 -18.58 -6.65
CA LYS A 235 -15.78 -17.17 -7.03
C LYS A 235 -16.86 -16.31 -6.37
N THR A 236 -16.50 -15.07 -6.07
CA THR A 236 -17.44 -14.03 -5.68
C THR A 236 -17.93 -13.32 -6.94
N ILE A 237 -19.22 -13.02 -7.00
CA ILE A 237 -19.87 -12.32 -8.11
C ILE A 237 -20.77 -11.21 -7.54
N PRO A 238 -21.14 -10.19 -8.34
CA PRO A 238 -22.05 -9.14 -7.89
C PRO A 238 -23.36 -9.73 -7.33
N ARG A 239 -23.89 -9.10 -6.28
CA ARG A 239 -25.20 -9.45 -5.75
C ARG A 239 -26.30 -8.85 -6.63
N VAL A 240 -27.31 -9.63 -6.90
CA VAL A 240 -28.50 -9.14 -7.60
C VAL A 240 -29.45 -8.53 -6.59
N GLU A 241 -29.60 -7.21 -6.62
CA GLU A 241 -30.54 -6.50 -5.75
C GLU A 241 -31.97 -6.56 -6.31
N GLU A 242 -32.88 -7.17 -5.56
CA GLU A 242 -34.28 -7.33 -6.00
C GLU A 242 -34.95 -5.99 -6.36
N ILE A 243 -34.57 -4.90 -5.67
CA ILE A 243 -35.11 -3.57 -5.91
C ILE A 243 -34.74 -3.02 -7.29
N GLU A 244 -33.56 -3.36 -7.80
CA GLU A 244 -33.12 -2.97 -9.13
C GLU A 244 -33.95 -3.64 -10.24
N LEU A 245 -34.39 -4.88 -9.98
CA LEU A 245 -35.26 -5.63 -10.87
C LEU A 245 -36.70 -5.09 -10.93
N LEU A 246 -37.10 -4.26 -9.95
CA LEU A 246 -38.42 -3.64 -9.90
C LEU A 246 -38.50 -2.32 -10.64
N LYS A 247 -37.40 -1.81 -11.17
CA LYS A 247 -37.38 -0.61 -12.04
C LYS A 247 -38.19 -0.87 -13.32
N VAL A 248 -38.78 0.17 -13.90
CA VAL A 248 -39.56 0.08 -15.15
C VAL A 248 -38.70 -0.43 -16.28
N GLU A 249 -37.43 -0.01 -16.31
CA GLU A 249 -36.39 -0.48 -17.22
C GLU A 249 -35.19 -0.85 -16.35
N PRO A 250 -35.06 -2.12 -15.95
CA PRO A 250 -33.87 -2.57 -15.23
C PRO A 250 -32.62 -2.46 -16.09
N ASP A 251 -31.49 -2.21 -15.47
CA ASP A 251 -30.19 -2.19 -16.12
C ASP A 251 -29.89 -3.53 -16.80
N GLU A 252 -29.33 -3.49 -18.00
CA GLU A 252 -28.98 -4.70 -18.75
C GLU A 252 -27.99 -5.60 -18.03
N ASP A 253 -27.05 -5.01 -17.31
CA ASP A 253 -26.05 -5.77 -16.53
C ASP A 253 -26.68 -6.46 -15.32
N VAL A 254 -27.63 -5.81 -14.65
CA VAL A 254 -28.41 -6.45 -13.55
C VAL A 254 -29.21 -7.64 -14.09
N LEU A 255 -29.76 -7.54 -15.30
CA LEU A 255 -30.48 -8.65 -15.93
C LEU A 255 -29.56 -9.81 -16.29
N LYS A 256 -28.36 -9.52 -16.78
CA LYS A 256 -27.33 -10.54 -17.10
C LYS A 256 -26.88 -11.25 -15.82
N GLU A 257 -26.63 -10.51 -14.74
CA GLU A 257 -26.25 -11.12 -13.44
C GLU A 257 -27.39 -11.98 -12.88
N LYS A 258 -28.64 -11.58 -13.00
CA LYS A 258 -29.77 -12.42 -12.62
C LYS A 258 -29.80 -13.73 -13.41
N GLU A 259 -29.65 -13.69 -14.72
CA GLU A 259 -29.61 -14.89 -15.56
C GLU A 259 -28.43 -15.79 -15.20
N ARG A 260 -27.27 -15.20 -14.88
CA ARG A 260 -26.09 -15.92 -14.38
C ARG A 260 -26.40 -16.65 -13.07
N HIS A 261 -27.01 -15.96 -12.08
CA HIS A 261 -27.41 -16.54 -10.79
C HIS A 261 -28.39 -17.70 -10.98
N GLU A 262 -29.44 -17.52 -11.77
CA GLU A 262 -30.44 -18.55 -12.06
C GLU A 262 -29.80 -19.78 -12.73
N SER A 263 -28.90 -19.57 -13.68
CA SER A 263 -28.17 -20.61 -14.39
C SER A 263 -27.25 -21.41 -13.46
N LEU A 264 -26.55 -20.74 -12.53
CA LEU A 264 -25.69 -21.36 -11.53
C LEU A 264 -26.50 -22.19 -10.54
N LEU A 265 -27.62 -21.67 -10.02
CA LEU A 265 -28.49 -22.37 -9.07
C LEU A 265 -29.21 -23.56 -9.69
N ALA A 266 -29.36 -23.60 -11.03
CA ALA A 266 -29.90 -24.76 -11.74
C ALA A 266 -28.93 -25.96 -11.76
N ILE A 267 -27.66 -25.79 -11.44
CA ILE A 267 -26.67 -26.87 -11.41
C ILE A 267 -26.71 -27.54 -10.01
N PRO A 268 -27.03 -28.86 -9.93
CA PRO A 268 -27.03 -29.57 -8.66
C PRO A 268 -25.68 -29.47 -7.95
N GLY A 269 -25.68 -29.14 -6.66
CA GLY A 269 -24.47 -28.99 -5.87
C GLY A 269 -23.89 -27.57 -5.85
N VAL A 270 -24.38 -26.64 -6.68
CA VAL A 270 -24.04 -25.22 -6.57
C VAL A 270 -24.88 -24.58 -5.48
N MET A 271 -24.24 -23.75 -4.67
CA MET A 271 -24.87 -22.89 -3.67
C MET A 271 -24.34 -21.47 -3.79
N ILE A 272 -25.21 -20.49 -3.56
CA ILE A 272 -24.87 -19.08 -3.50
C ILE A 272 -25.21 -18.59 -2.10
N SER A 273 -24.27 -17.88 -1.46
CA SER A 273 -24.46 -17.28 -0.14
C SER A 273 -23.94 -15.84 -0.13
N ASP A 274 -24.58 -14.98 0.64
CA ASP A 274 -24.08 -13.63 0.85
C ASP A 274 -22.73 -13.68 1.56
N VAL A 275 -21.81 -12.81 1.13
CA VAL A 275 -20.50 -12.59 1.72
C VAL A 275 -20.24 -11.09 1.85
N GLU A 276 -19.70 -10.68 3.00
CA GLU A 276 -19.25 -9.31 3.20
C GLU A 276 -17.99 -9.08 2.37
N VAL A 277 -17.98 -7.98 1.62
CA VAL A 277 -16.84 -7.56 0.78
C VAL A 277 -16.54 -6.08 1.00
N ARG A 278 -15.39 -5.63 0.52
CA ARG A 278 -15.12 -4.20 0.35
C ARG A 278 -15.88 -3.72 -0.90
N GLU A 279 -16.53 -2.58 -0.80
CA GLU A 279 -17.31 -1.97 -1.88
C GLU A 279 -16.86 -0.53 -2.12
N TYR A 280 -16.84 -0.14 -3.38
CA TYR A 280 -16.46 1.18 -3.86
C TYR A 280 -17.64 1.80 -4.64
N PRO A 281 -18.52 2.54 -3.96
CA PRO A 281 -19.77 3.02 -4.56
C PRO A 281 -19.61 3.95 -5.76
N LEU A 282 -18.45 4.60 -5.92
CA LEU A 282 -18.17 5.48 -7.03
C LEU A 282 -17.48 4.77 -8.21
N GLY A 283 -17.03 3.52 -8.03
CA GLY A 283 -16.38 2.74 -9.08
C GLY A 283 -15.30 3.53 -9.82
N GLU A 284 -15.38 3.56 -11.14
CA GLU A 284 -14.42 4.23 -12.03
C GLU A 284 -14.18 5.70 -11.70
N ALA A 285 -15.23 6.42 -11.26
CA ALA A 285 -15.11 7.86 -10.98
C ALA A 285 -14.12 8.19 -9.85
N ALA A 286 -13.80 7.23 -8.96
CA ALA A 286 -12.90 7.44 -7.84
C ALA A 286 -11.79 6.40 -7.73
N ALA A 287 -11.67 5.43 -8.64
CA ALA A 287 -10.76 4.30 -8.53
C ALA A 287 -9.29 4.72 -8.35
N HIS A 288 -8.83 5.70 -9.13
CA HIS A 288 -7.45 6.21 -9.00
C HIS A 288 -7.15 6.93 -7.68
N LEU A 289 -8.18 7.51 -7.07
CA LEU A 289 -8.07 8.19 -5.76
C LEU A 289 -8.16 7.17 -4.63
N VAL A 290 -9.22 6.38 -4.61
CA VAL A 290 -9.53 5.47 -3.50
C VAL A 290 -8.63 4.24 -3.53
N GLY A 291 -8.33 3.72 -4.72
CA GLY A 291 -7.59 2.47 -4.89
C GLY A 291 -8.46 1.25 -4.60
N TYR A 292 -7.83 0.14 -4.25
CA TYR A 292 -8.51 -1.12 -3.97
C TYR A 292 -7.72 -1.98 -2.99
N VAL A 293 -8.40 -2.95 -2.37
CA VAL A 293 -7.80 -4.01 -1.58
C VAL A 293 -7.73 -5.31 -2.37
N GLN A 294 -6.77 -6.15 -2.04
CA GLN A 294 -6.65 -7.53 -2.55
C GLN A 294 -6.29 -8.48 -1.43
N SER A 295 -6.53 -9.77 -1.63
CA SER A 295 -6.02 -10.81 -0.74
C SER A 295 -4.50 -10.75 -0.65
N VAL A 296 -3.98 -10.96 0.56
CA VAL A 296 -2.53 -11.03 0.79
C VAL A 296 -1.92 -12.20 0.04
N THR A 297 -0.71 -11.99 -0.48
CA THR A 297 0.12 -13.03 -1.11
C THR A 297 1.09 -13.62 -0.09
N ALA A 298 1.82 -14.66 -0.48
CA ALA A 298 2.90 -15.20 0.36
C ALA A 298 4.02 -14.17 0.57
N GLU A 299 4.29 -13.35 -0.44
CA GLU A 299 5.27 -12.26 -0.38
C GLU A 299 4.84 -11.16 0.61
N ASP A 300 3.56 -10.75 0.58
CA ASP A 300 3.02 -9.80 1.57
C ASP A 300 3.17 -10.32 3.01
N LEU A 301 2.94 -11.63 3.24
CA LEU A 301 3.10 -12.22 4.58
C LEU A 301 4.56 -12.22 5.05
N GLU A 302 5.52 -12.32 4.14
CA GLU A 302 6.95 -12.21 4.46
C GLU A 302 7.36 -10.76 4.72
N GLU A 303 6.92 -9.82 3.87
CA GLU A 303 7.25 -8.39 4.01
C GLU A 303 6.64 -7.76 5.26
N HIS A 304 5.42 -8.18 5.62
CA HIS A 304 4.65 -7.66 6.75
C HIS A 304 4.60 -8.64 7.94
N ALA A 305 5.66 -9.45 8.11
CA ALA A 305 5.74 -10.42 9.20
C ALA A 305 5.60 -9.74 10.57
N GLY A 306 4.69 -10.24 11.41
CA GLY A 306 4.42 -9.67 12.73
C GLY A 306 3.41 -8.51 12.74
N GLU A 307 2.90 -8.07 11.59
CA GLU A 307 1.88 -7.02 11.50
C GLU A 307 0.43 -7.54 11.59
N GLY A 308 0.26 -8.84 11.89
CA GLY A 308 -1.05 -9.45 12.12
C GLY A 308 -1.83 -9.83 10.86
N TYR A 309 -1.17 -9.92 9.70
CA TYR A 309 -1.77 -10.48 8.49
C TYR A 309 -1.80 -12.01 8.54
N THR A 310 -2.85 -12.57 7.95
CA THR A 310 -3.04 -14.01 7.75
C THR A 310 -3.32 -14.28 6.27
N ALA A 311 -3.28 -15.54 5.87
CA ALA A 311 -3.61 -15.93 4.49
C ALA A 311 -5.02 -15.53 4.03
N ASN A 312 -5.92 -15.18 4.98
CA ASN A 312 -7.29 -14.73 4.69
C ASN A 312 -7.45 -13.21 4.81
N SER A 313 -6.38 -12.48 5.07
CA SER A 313 -6.41 -11.02 5.17
C SER A 313 -6.45 -10.37 3.79
N VAL A 314 -6.88 -9.11 3.75
CA VAL A 314 -6.74 -8.22 2.60
C VAL A 314 -5.79 -7.09 2.93
N ILE A 315 -5.15 -6.53 1.90
CA ILE A 315 -4.22 -5.41 2.01
C ILE A 315 -4.54 -4.36 0.94
N GLY A 316 -4.46 -3.08 1.29
CA GLY A 316 -4.61 -1.97 0.35
C GLY A 316 -3.44 -1.92 -0.65
N ARG A 317 -3.75 -1.89 -1.95
CA ARG A 317 -2.73 -1.92 -3.02
C ARG A 317 -2.40 -0.55 -3.59
N SER A 318 -3.34 0.35 -3.60
CA SER A 318 -3.17 1.67 -4.22
C SER A 318 -4.09 2.71 -3.60
N GLY A 319 -3.96 3.97 -4.03
CA GLY A 319 -4.82 5.06 -3.58
C GLY A 319 -4.85 5.22 -2.06
N MET A 320 -6.00 5.64 -1.55
CA MET A 320 -6.23 5.83 -0.11
C MET A 320 -6.21 4.51 0.65
N GLU A 321 -6.66 3.41 0.04
CA GLU A 321 -6.61 2.07 0.64
C GLU A 321 -5.18 1.66 1.00
N GLY A 322 -4.21 1.93 0.11
CA GLY A 322 -2.80 1.65 0.37
C GLY A 322 -2.13 2.69 1.26
N LEU A 323 -2.46 3.97 1.08
CA LEU A 323 -1.84 5.06 1.83
C LEU A 323 -2.17 5.00 3.33
N PHE A 324 -3.41 4.65 3.67
CA PHE A 324 -3.92 4.56 5.04
C PHE A 324 -4.16 3.11 5.50
N GLU A 325 -3.44 2.15 4.92
CA GLU A 325 -3.58 0.73 5.25
C GLU A 325 -3.47 0.48 6.76
N LYS A 326 -2.53 1.12 7.42
CA LYS A 326 -2.29 0.94 8.86
C LYS A 326 -3.46 1.39 9.73
N GLU A 327 -4.05 2.53 9.38
CA GLU A 327 -5.20 3.10 10.07
C GLU A 327 -6.48 2.33 9.76
N LEU A 328 -6.67 1.97 8.48
CA LEU A 328 -7.89 1.30 7.99
C LEU A 328 -7.99 -0.15 8.44
N LYS A 329 -6.88 -0.91 8.48
CA LYS A 329 -6.86 -2.35 8.72
C LYS A 329 -7.41 -2.73 10.10
N GLY A 330 -7.06 -1.98 11.15
CA GLY A 330 -7.32 -2.36 12.53
C GLY A 330 -6.43 -3.50 13.02
N GLN A 331 -6.79 -4.09 14.15
CA GLN A 331 -6.07 -5.21 14.75
C GLN A 331 -7.06 -6.29 15.19
N ASN A 332 -6.86 -7.51 14.70
CA ASN A 332 -7.67 -8.64 15.11
C ASN A 332 -7.53 -8.91 16.62
N GLY A 333 -8.64 -9.25 17.25
CA GLY A 333 -8.63 -9.79 18.59
C GLY A 333 -8.29 -11.28 18.57
N CYS A 334 -7.63 -11.76 19.60
CA CYS A 334 -7.31 -13.17 19.76
C CYS A 334 -7.47 -13.58 21.22
N ARG A 335 -8.09 -14.75 21.47
CA ARG A 335 -8.23 -15.33 22.80
C ARG A 335 -7.69 -16.74 22.82
N ILE A 336 -6.96 -17.08 23.87
CA ILE A 336 -6.57 -18.45 24.19
C ILE A 336 -7.26 -18.83 25.50
N TYR A 337 -7.97 -19.94 25.50
CA TYR A 337 -8.75 -20.38 26.66
C TYR A 337 -8.85 -21.91 26.73
N ILE A 338 -9.07 -22.42 27.95
CA ILE A 338 -9.26 -23.83 28.22
C ILE A 338 -10.76 -24.14 28.23
N VAL A 339 -11.16 -25.20 27.54
CA VAL A 339 -12.51 -25.77 27.62
C VAL A 339 -12.47 -27.18 28.18
N ASN A 340 -13.48 -27.55 29.00
CA ASN A 340 -13.62 -28.89 29.52
C ASN A 340 -14.12 -29.88 28.45
N SER A 341 -14.29 -31.15 28.83
CA SER A 341 -14.78 -32.22 27.94
C SER A 341 -16.22 -31.97 27.40
N GLU A 342 -17.02 -31.13 28.06
CA GLU A 342 -18.36 -30.74 27.62
C GLU A 342 -18.33 -29.50 26.69
N GLY A 343 -17.17 -28.93 26.45
CA GLY A 343 -17.00 -27.72 25.63
C GLY A 343 -17.26 -26.41 26.38
N LYS A 344 -17.47 -26.47 27.71
CA LYS A 344 -17.63 -25.27 28.53
C LYS A 344 -16.29 -24.63 28.84
N GLU A 345 -16.22 -23.31 28.67
CA GLU A 345 -15.05 -22.51 29.04
C GLU A 345 -14.72 -22.61 30.53
N LYS A 346 -13.47 -22.86 30.86
CA LYS A 346 -12.96 -23.07 32.20
C LYS A 346 -12.06 -21.92 32.65
N GLU A 347 -11.20 -21.46 31.77
CA GLU A 347 -10.20 -20.42 32.05
C GLU A 347 -9.77 -19.71 30.78
N GLU A 348 -9.63 -18.39 30.82
CA GLU A 348 -8.98 -17.58 29.79
C GLU A 348 -7.48 -17.44 30.14
N LEU A 349 -6.60 -17.82 29.22
CA LEU A 349 -5.16 -17.80 29.43
C LEU A 349 -4.53 -16.50 28.92
N ALA A 350 -5.00 -16.00 27.80
CA ALA A 350 -4.56 -14.72 27.22
C ALA A 350 -5.64 -14.15 26.30
N CYS A 351 -5.67 -12.82 26.19
CA CYS A 351 -6.64 -12.12 25.36
C CYS A 351 -6.06 -10.79 24.83
N ILE A 352 -6.04 -10.64 23.51
CA ILE A 352 -5.91 -9.36 22.83
C ILE A 352 -7.30 -8.94 22.36
N LEU A 353 -7.76 -7.77 22.79
CA LEU A 353 -9.05 -7.22 22.36
C LEU A 353 -8.96 -6.75 20.91
N VAL A 354 -10.03 -6.99 20.15
CA VAL A 354 -10.17 -6.49 18.79
C VAL A 354 -10.13 -4.94 18.78
N GLN A 355 -9.37 -4.37 17.86
CA GLN A 355 -9.39 -2.94 17.56
C GLN A 355 -9.80 -2.76 16.11
N HIS A 356 -10.97 -2.17 15.88
CA HIS A 356 -11.44 -1.88 14.54
C HIS A 356 -10.60 -0.77 13.89
N GLY A 357 -10.50 -0.80 12.57
CA GLY A 357 -9.84 0.25 11.81
C GLY A 357 -10.53 1.60 11.98
N GLN A 358 -9.78 2.65 11.75
CA GLN A 358 -10.25 4.03 11.83
C GLN A 358 -10.83 4.45 10.48
N ASP A 359 -11.93 5.19 10.50
CA ASP A 359 -12.47 5.80 9.29
C ASP A 359 -11.60 6.98 8.87
N ILE A 360 -11.37 7.10 7.56
CA ILE A 360 -10.62 8.20 6.96
C ILE A 360 -11.61 9.10 6.21
N LYS A 361 -11.81 10.30 6.71
CA LYS A 361 -12.64 11.30 6.04
C LYS A 361 -11.78 12.21 5.18
N LEU A 362 -12.15 12.37 3.91
CA LEU A 362 -11.44 13.18 2.93
C LEU A 362 -12.14 14.52 2.70
N THR A 363 -11.41 15.50 2.16
CA THR A 363 -11.94 16.79 1.70
C THR A 363 -12.72 16.69 0.38
N ILE A 364 -12.68 15.53 -0.26
CA ILE A 364 -13.35 15.23 -1.54
C ILE A 364 -14.87 15.45 -1.43
N ASP A 365 -15.45 16.08 -2.44
CA ASP A 365 -16.90 16.12 -2.68
C ASP A 365 -17.26 15.07 -3.73
N ALA A 366 -17.93 14.00 -3.30
CA ALA A 366 -18.31 12.89 -4.17
C ALA A 366 -19.14 13.33 -5.38
N SER A 367 -20.02 14.34 -5.22
CA SER A 367 -20.84 14.85 -6.33
C SER A 367 -20.00 15.58 -7.38
N LEU A 368 -19.00 16.36 -6.93
CA LEU A 368 -18.08 17.04 -7.84
C LEU A 368 -17.15 16.03 -8.54
N GLN A 369 -16.66 15.03 -7.80
CA GLN A 369 -15.84 13.95 -8.36
C GLN A 369 -16.55 13.23 -9.51
N ILE A 370 -17.80 12.82 -9.29
CA ILE A 370 -18.64 12.19 -10.32
C ILE A 370 -18.88 13.13 -11.51
N ALA A 371 -19.27 14.38 -11.26
CA ALA A 371 -19.56 15.33 -12.33
C ALA A 371 -18.34 15.62 -13.22
N LEU A 372 -17.15 15.68 -12.64
CA LEU A 372 -15.89 15.86 -13.38
C LEU A 372 -15.48 14.60 -14.14
N TYR A 373 -15.80 13.41 -13.62
CA TYR A 373 -15.58 12.15 -14.30
C TYR A 373 -16.50 12.02 -15.52
N GLU A 374 -17.81 12.12 -15.33
CA GLU A 374 -18.82 11.93 -16.38
C GLU A 374 -18.63 12.85 -17.60
N GLN A 375 -18.11 14.07 -17.39
CA GLN A 375 -17.85 15.00 -18.47
C GLN A 375 -16.79 14.55 -19.47
N PHE A 376 -15.83 13.71 -19.03
CA PHE A 376 -14.64 13.36 -19.80
C PHE A 376 -14.26 11.88 -19.66
N GLN A 377 -15.21 11.03 -19.30
CA GLN A 377 -14.95 9.59 -19.09
C GLN A 377 -14.37 8.90 -20.33
N GLU A 378 -14.73 9.39 -21.52
CA GLU A 378 -14.27 8.86 -22.81
C GLU A 378 -12.92 9.45 -23.25
N ASP A 379 -12.42 10.50 -22.56
CA ASP A 379 -11.20 11.19 -22.92
C ASP A 379 -10.03 10.75 -22.04
N LYS A 380 -8.83 10.77 -22.58
CA LYS A 380 -7.60 10.66 -21.78
C LYS A 380 -7.35 11.98 -21.07
N SER A 381 -7.80 12.10 -19.83
CA SER A 381 -7.76 13.38 -19.13
C SER A 381 -7.51 13.26 -17.62
N CYS A 382 -7.24 14.39 -17.00
CA CYS A 382 -7.30 14.51 -15.55
C CYS A 382 -7.89 15.85 -15.13
N SER A 383 -8.57 15.84 -13.97
CA SER A 383 -9.06 17.04 -13.30
C SER A 383 -8.62 17.08 -11.85
N VAL A 384 -8.18 18.25 -11.44
CA VAL A 384 -7.91 18.59 -10.03
C VAL A 384 -8.81 19.76 -9.68
N ALA A 385 -9.60 19.61 -8.63
CA ALA A 385 -10.40 20.70 -8.07
C ALA A 385 -10.01 20.93 -6.61
N MET A 386 -9.83 22.20 -6.24
CA MET A 386 -9.50 22.59 -4.86
C MET A 386 -10.20 23.89 -4.47
N ASN A 387 -10.34 24.12 -3.18
CA ASN A 387 -10.69 25.42 -2.64
C ASN A 387 -9.43 26.30 -2.62
N PRO A 388 -9.35 27.38 -3.40
CA PRO A 388 -8.13 28.18 -3.49
C PRO A 388 -7.77 28.92 -2.21
N TYR A 389 -8.71 29.09 -1.26
CA TYR A 389 -8.52 29.84 -0.02
C TYR A 389 -8.22 28.97 1.19
N THR A 390 -8.60 27.68 1.16
CA THR A 390 -8.39 26.76 2.28
C THR A 390 -7.36 25.66 1.99
N GLY A 391 -7.11 25.37 0.71
CA GLY A 391 -6.24 24.27 0.30
C GLY A 391 -6.92 22.89 0.26
N GLU A 392 -8.21 22.80 0.62
CA GLU A 392 -8.97 21.56 0.52
C GLU A 392 -9.02 21.04 -0.92
N VAL A 393 -8.54 19.84 -1.18
CA VAL A 393 -8.67 19.18 -2.48
C VAL A 393 -10.05 18.53 -2.56
N LEU A 394 -10.88 19.03 -3.49
CA LEU A 394 -12.30 18.69 -3.59
C LEU A 394 -12.57 17.55 -4.60
N ALA A 395 -11.71 17.38 -5.59
CA ALA A 395 -11.77 16.27 -6.54
C ALA A 395 -10.40 15.99 -7.17
N LEU A 396 -10.14 14.70 -7.44
CA LEU A 396 -8.99 14.18 -8.17
C LEU A 396 -9.47 13.10 -9.14
N VAL A 397 -9.57 13.42 -10.42
CA VAL A 397 -10.11 12.54 -11.46
C VAL A 397 -9.02 12.22 -12.48
N SER A 398 -8.97 10.96 -12.91
CA SER A 398 -8.14 10.48 -14.02
C SER A 398 -9.01 9.62 -14.92
N THR A 399 -9.01 9.88 -16.24
CA THR A 399 -9.80 9.17 -17.25
C THR A 399 -8.94 8.75 -18.45
N PRO A 400 -9.29 7.66 -19.18
CA PRO A 400 -10.25 6.67 -18.73
C PRO A 400 -9.82 6.02 -17.42
N SER A 401 -10.71 5.28 -16.78
CA SER A 401 -10.49 4.66 -15.48
C SER A 401 -10.86 3.17 -15.51
N TYR A 402 -10.79 2.52 -14.36
CA TYR A 402 -11.15 1.12 -14.16
C TYR A 402 -12.11 1.02 -12.97
N ASP A 403 -12.97 -0.01 -12.94
CA ASP A 403 -13.78 -0.26 -11.75
C ASP A 403 -12.95 -1.02 -10.71
N ASN A 404 -12.72 -0.41 -9.55
CA ASN A 404 -11.99 -1.04 -8.47
C ASN A 404 -12.77 -2.16 -7.78
N ASN A 405 -14.10 -2.26 -7.96
CA ASN A 405 -14.90 -3.41 -7.52
C ASN A 405 -14.53 -4.69 -8.27
N ASP A 406 -14.07 -4.62 -9.52
CA ASP A 406 -13.62 -5.78 -10.28
C ASP A 406 -12.46 -6.52 -9.59
N PHE A 407 -11.58 -5.80 -8.91
CA PHE A 407 -10.49 -6.40 -8.14
C PHE A 407 -11.01 -7.18 -6.91
N ILE A 408 -12.14 -6.76 -6.35
CA ILE A 408 -12.80 -7.45 -5.24
C ILE A 408 -13.49 -8.73 -5.71
N MET A 409 -14.15 -8.68 -6.87
CA MET A 409 -14.82 -9.84 -7.47
C MET A 409 -13.82 -10.83 -8.07
N GLY A 410 -12.59 -10.41 -8.32
CA GLY A 410 -11.52 -11.18 -8.94
C GLY A 410 -11.59 -11.13 -10.46
N LEU A 411 -10.68 -10.36 -11.06
CA LEU A 411 -10.51 -10.24 -12.50
C LEU A 411 -10.19 -11.59 -13.15
N SER A 412 -10.83 -11.88 -14.28
CA SER A 412 -10.39 -12.96 -15.16
C SER A 412 -9.06 -12.58 -15.84
N SER A 413 -8.34 -13.58 -16.36
CA SER A 413 -7.12 -13.31 -17.12
C SER A 413 -7.38 -12.46 -18.36
N GLU A 414 -8.56 -12.58 -18.96
CA GLU A 414 -8.96 -11.80 -20.14
C GLU A 414 -9.24 -10.35 -19.78
N GLN A 415 -9.97 -10.08 -18.67
CA GLN A 415 -10.20 -8.74 -18.15
C GLN A 415 -8.89 -8.05 -17.77
N TRP A 416 -7.98 -8.79 -17.10
CA TRP A 416 -6.66 -8.26 -16.74
C TRP A 416 -5.84 -7.88 -17.98
N ILE A 417 -5.81 -8.74 -19.01
CA ILE A 417 -5.11 -8.45 -20.27
C ILE A 417 -5.75 -7.23 -20.94
N ALA A 418 -7.09 -7.16 -21.02
CA ALA A 418 -7.78 -6.02 -21.61
C ALA A 418 -7.40 -4.70 -20.93
N LEU A 419 -7.37 -4.65 -19.58
CA LEU A 419 -6.96 -3.46 -18.85
C LEU A 419 -5.49 -3.06 -19.08
N ASN A 420 -4.58 -4.03 -19.22
CA ASN A 420 -3.15 -3.74 -19.41
C ASN A 420 -2.76 -3.40 -20.84
N ASP A 421 -3.43 -4.02 -21.81
CA ASP A 421 -3.13 -3.86 -23.24
C ASP A 421 -3.93 -2.71 -23.87
N ASP A 422 -4.84 -2.07 -23.11
CA ASP A 422 -5.60 -0.91 -23.56
C ASP A 422 -4.66 0.26 -23.89
N GLU A 423 -4.76 0.76 -25.12
CA GLU A 423 -3.94 1.88 -25.61
C GLU A 423 -4.22 3.19 -24.86
N ASP A 424 -5.43 3.36 -24.31
CA ASP A 424 -5.84 4.52 -23.52
C ASP A 424 -5.41 4.45 -22.07
N LYS A 425 -4.86 3.31 -21.66
CA LYS A 425 -4.21 3.08 -20.34
C LYS A 425 -5.10 3.46 -19.14
N PRO A 426 -6.23 2.77 -18.92
CA PRO A 426 -7.15 3.09 -17.83
C PRO A 426 -6.50 2.95 -16.42
N MET A 427 -5.44 2.16 -16.27
CA MET A 427 -4.69 2.03 -15.02
C MET A 427 -3.69 3.17 -14.77
N TYR A 428 -3.47 4.06 -15.74
CA TYR A 428 -2.51 5.14 -15.65
C TYR A 428 -3.11 6.35 -14.92
N ASN A 429 -2.58 6.66 -13.73
CA ASN A 429 -3.06 7.78 -12.93
C ASN A 429 -2.49 9.11 -13.44
N ARG A 430 -3.28 9.84 -14.24
CA ARG A 430 -2.88 11.06 -14.93
C ARG A 430 -2.71 12.26 -14.00
N PHE A 431 -3.50 12.39 -12.95
CA PHE A 431 -3.35 13.53 -12.02
C PHE A 431 -2.07 13.46 -11.18
N ARG A 432 -1.43 12.30 -11.08
CA ARG A 432 -0.14 12.15 -10.40
C ARG A 432 1.06 12.52 -11.25
N GLN A 433 0.87 12.65 -12.56
CA GLN A 433 1.96 12.87 -13.51
C GLN A 433 2.24 14.35 -13.74
N VAL A 434 3.29 14.62 -14.51
CA VAL A 434 3.63 15.96 -14.99
C VAL A 434 3.39 16.06 -16.49
N TRP A 435 2.93 17.21 -16.94
CA TRP A 435 2.51 17.45 -18.30
C TRP A 435 2.99 18.83 -18.79
N CYS A 436 3.22 18.97 -20.09
CA CYS A 436 3.55 20.26 -20.69
C CYS A 436 2.33 21.20 -20.55
N PRO A 437 2.45 22.34 -19.83
CA PRO A 437 1.28 23.17 -19.47
C PRO A 437 0.82 24.09 -20.61
N GLY A 438 1.66 24.35 -21.60
CA GLY A 438 1.36 25.31 -22.64
C GLY A 438 0.93 26.66 -22.09
N SER A 439 0.01 27.32 -22.76
CA SER A 439 -0.42 28.68 -22.42
C SER A 439 -1.02 28.87 -21.03
N THR A 440 -1.34 27.80 -20.29
CA THR A 440 -1.73 27.94 -18.87
C THR A 440 -0.57 28.37 -17.98
N PHE A 441 0.66 28.27 -18.47
CA PHE A 441 1.86 28.74 -17.77
C PHE A 441 2.08 30.28 -17.87
N LYS A 442 1.44 30.95 -18.82
CA LYS A 442 1.64 32.40 -19.07
C LYS A 442 1.35 33.29 -17.86
N PRO A 443 0.31 33.06 -17.04
CA PRO A 443 0.12 33.80 -15.79
C PRO A 443 1.29 33.63 -14.81
N VAL A 444 1.93 32.46 -14.78
CA VAL A 444 3.11 32.22 -13.94
C VAL A 444 4.30 33.03 -14.46
N THR A 445 4.56 33.00 -15.76
CA THR A 445 5.61 33.84 -16.39
C THR A 445 5.35 35.32 -16.19
N ALA A 446 4.09 35.75 -16.30
CA ALA A 446 3.70 37.14 -16.00
C ALA A 446 4.03 37.52 -14.56
N ALA A 447 3.67 36.67 -13.59
CA ALA A 447 3.96 36.90 -12.19
C ALA A 447 5.48 36.99 -11.92
N VAL A 448 6.26 36.05 -12.43
CA VAL A 448 7.72 36.08 -12.31
C VAL A 448 8.32 37.35 -12.90
N GLY A 449 7.86 37.75 -14.10
CA GLY A 449 8.37 38.95 -14.75
C GLY A 449 7.99 40.25 -14.07
N LEU A 450 6.80 40.34 -13.49
CA LEU A 450 6.36 41.49 -12.69
C LEU A 450 7.11 41.57 -11.37
N GLU A 451 7.26 40.44 -10.67
CA GLU A 451 7.90 40.38 -9.36
C GLU A 451 9.40 40.71 -9.45
N SER A 452 10.08 40.22 -10.46
CA SER A 452 11.48 40.55 -10.73
C SER A 452 11.72 41.98 -11.30
N GLY A 453 10.61 42.64 -11.68
CA GLY A 453 10.68 43.96 -12.35
C GLY A 453 11.19 43.90 -13.81
N ALA A 454 11.33 42.72 -14.38
CA ALA A 454 11.73 42.52 -15.76
C ALA A 454 10.66 42.93 -16.77
N ILE A 455 9.38 42.94 -16.37
CA ILE A 455 8.21 43.30 -17.19
C ILE A 455 7.55 44.54 -16.62
N ASP A 456 7.40 45.60 -17.44
CA ASP A 456 6.42 46.67 -17.18
C ASP A 456 5.09 46.24 -17.84
N PRO A 457 3.99 46.09 -17.07
CA PRO A 457 2.70 45.62 -17.62
C PRO A 457 2.11 46.53 -18.68
N ASN A 458 2.53 47.79 -18.76
CA ASN A 458 2.07 48.79 -19.71
C ASN A 458 3.03 49.00 -20.89
N GLU A 459 4.20 48.34 -20.88
CA GLU A 459 5.16 48.44 -22.00
C GLU A 459 4.60 47.76 -23.25
N ASP A 460 4.50 48.54 -24.34
CA ASP A 460 4.06 48.03 -25.63
C ASP A 460 5.26 47.39 -26.37
N TYR A 461 5.23 46.04 -26.52
CA TYR A 461 6.26 45.30 -27.26
C TYR A 461 6.15 45.42 -28.75
N GLY A 462 5.16 46.12 -29.25
CA GLY A 462 4.87 46.36 -30.67
C GLY A 462 4.43 45.12 -31.44
N ASN A 463 3.49 45.33 -32.32
CA ASN A 463 2.95 44.25 -33.18
C ASN A 463 4.00 43.87 -34.25
N VAL A 464 4.47 42.62 -34.19
CA VAL A 464 5.42 42.05 -35.18
C VAL A 464 4.79 41.06 -36.13
N GLY A 465 3.44 40.99 -36.16
CA GLY A 465 2.68 40.02 -36.95
C GLY A 465 2.53 38.67 -36.22
N LEU A 466 2.30 37.59 -36.94
CA LEU A 466 1.99 36.28 -36.42
C LEU A 466 3.21 35.39 -36.19
N SER A 467 4.41 35.88 -36.53
CA SER A 467 5.66 35.12 -36.43
C SER A 467 6.84 36.05 -36.07
N TRP A 468 7.65 35.61 -35.12
CA TRP A 468 8.79 36.37 -34.61
C TRP A 468 9.99 35.48 -34.38
N GLN A 469 11.16 36.04 -34.62
CA GLN A 469 12.45 35.46 -34.31
C GLN A 469 13.33 36.56 -33.68
N LYS A 470 14.09 36.23 -32.63
CA LYS A 470 14.96 37.23 -31.99
C LYS A 470 16.01 37.79 -32.98
N ASP A 471 16.73 36.89 -33.61
CA ASP A 471 17.71 37.22 -34.63
C ASP A 471 18.14 35.94 -35.40
N ALA A 472 19.09 36.09 -36.34
CA ALA A 472 19.52 35.01 -37.21
C ALA A 472 20.25 33.85 -36.48
N SER A 473 20.64 34.01 -35.22
CA SER A 473 21.26 32.92 -34.42
C SER A 473 20.26 31.76 -34.14
N TRP A 474 18.95 32.03 -34.20
CA TRP A 474 17.89 31.03 -34.04
C TRP A 474 17.67 30.15 -35.28
N GLY A 475 18.35 30.46 -36.40
CA GLY A 475 18.27 29.69 -37.65
C GLY A 475 16.85 29.70 -38.24
N SER A 476 16.23 28.56 -38.37
CA SER A 476 14.83 28.42 -38.87
C SER A 476 13.76 28.43 -37.78
N TYR A 477 14.12 28.69 -36.53
CA TYR A 477 13.18 28.68 -35.43
C TYR A 477 12.45 30.02 -35.31
N TYR A 478 11.11 29.97 -35.22
CA TYR A 478 10.25 31.12 -35.03
C TYR A 478 9.19 30.80 -33.94
N VAL A 479 8.92 31.78 -33.11
CA VAL A 479 7.75 31.77 -32.22
C VAL A 479 6.56 32.29 -32.98
N THR A 480 5.43 31.62 -32.91
CA THR A 480 4.19 32.01 -33.62
C THR A 480 3.06 32.30 -32.64
N THR A 481 2.14 33.19 -33.03
CA THR A 481 0.93 33.53 -32.29
C THR A 481 -0.28 33.47 -33.23
N LEU A 482 -1.50 33.38 -32.67
CA LEU A 482 -2.72 33.23 -33.47
C LEU A 482 -3.32 34.57 -33.87
N HIS A 483 -3.04 35.64 -33.12
CA HIS A 483 -3.70 36.94 -33.29
C HIS A 483 -2.66 38.07 -33.35
N ALA A 484 -2.93 39.04 -34.24
CA ALA A 484 -2.22 40.31 -34.27
C ALA A 484 -3.14 41.37 -33.68
N TYR A 485 -2.67 42.15 -32.72
CA TYR A 485 -3.43 43.13 -31.98
C TYR A 485 -2.56 44.30 -31.53
N GLU A 486 -3.15 45.39 -31.11
CA GLU A 486 -2.47 46.58 -30.56
C GLU A 486 -3.32 47.20 -29.44
N PRO A 487 -2.73 47.71 -28.37
CA PRO A 487 -1.29 47.64 -28.01
C PRO A 487 -0.87 46.25 -27.54
N VAL A 488 0.41 45.85 -27.72
CA VAL A 488 0.95 44.56 -27.31
C VAL A 488 1.51 44.72 -25.88
N ILE A 489 0.60 44.87 -24.90
CA ILE A 489 0.83 44.97 -23.47
C ILE A 489 0.43 43.68 -22.76
N LEU A 490 0.86 43.49 -21.49
CA LEU A 490 0.64 42.26 -20.71
C LEU A 490 -0.84 41.81 -20.71
N GLU A 491 -1.75 42.74 -20.44
CA GLU A 491 -3.20 42.43 -20.38
C GLU A 491 -3.72 41.82 -21.68
N ASN A 492 -3.41 42.47 -22.79
CA ASN A 492 -3.86 42.00 -24.11
C ASN A 492 -3.14 40.69 -24.48
N ALA A 493 -1.86 40.51 -24.09
CA ALA A 493 -1.13 39.29 -24.32
C ALA A 493 -1.74 38.07 -23.58
N LEU A 494 -2.34 38.27 -22.39
CA LEU A 494 -3.09 37.24 -21.69
C LEU A 494 -4.43 36.95 -22.41
N ILE A 495 -5.20 37.99 -22.78
CA ILE A 495 -6.49 37.88 -23.49
C ILE A 495 -6.33 37.06 -24.78
N TYR A 496 -5.39 37.45 -25.63
CA TYR A 496 -5.13 36.81 -26.93
C TYR A 496 -4.21 35.60 -26.86
N SER A 497 -3.71 35.28 -25.66
CA SER A 497 -2.79 34.15 -25.42
C SER A 497 -1.53 34.20 -26.30
N ASP A 498 -0.85 35.37 -26.35
CA ASP A 498 0.25 35.66 -27.26
C ASP A 498 1.56 34.97 -26.84
N ASN A 499 2.04 34.00 -27.64
CA ASN A 499 3.33 33.33 -27.39
C ASN A 499 4.51 34.26 -27.62
N ILE A 500 4.40 35.20 -28.60
CA ILE A 500 5.50 36.11 -28.96
C ILE A 500 5.79 37.08 -27.80
N TYR A 501 4.73 37.61 -27.19
CA TYR A 501 4.88 38.45 -25.99
C TYR A 501 5.60 37.70 -24.87
N PHE A 502 5.16 36.50 -24.55
CA PHE A 502 5.71 35.74 -23.45
C PHE A 502 7.12 35.17 -23.73
N ALA A 503 7.45 34.87 -24.98
CA ALA A 503 8.81 34.54 -25.38
C ALA A 503 9.77 35.76 -25.15
N LYS A 504 9.33 36.95 -25.57
CA LYS A 504 10.11 38.19 -25.32
C LYS A 504 10.23 38.49 -23.80
N ALA A 505 9.15 38.27 -23.05
CA ALA A 505 9.12 38.42 -21.60
C ALA A 505 10.11 37.47 -20.91
N ALA A 506 10.14 36.19 -21.27
CA ALA A 506 11.09 35.23 -20.74
C ALA A 506 12.54 35.61 -21.03
N LEU A 507 12.85 36.09 -22.25
CA LEU A 507 14.16 36.58 -22.58
C LEU A 507 14.57 37.84 -21.77
N LYS A 508 13.59 38.69 -21.38
CA LYS A 508 13.88 39.83 -20.49
C LYS A 508 14.09 39.39 -19.06
N ILE A 509 13.36 38.39 -18.55
CA ILE A 509 13.56 37.80 -17.23
C ILE A 509 14.95 37.17 -17.16
N GLY A 510 15.37 36.44 -18.19
CA GLY A 510 16.64 35.71 -18.23
C GLY A 510 16.53 34.33 -17.55
N SER A 511 17.47 33.43 -17.85
CA SER A 511 17.45 32.05 -17.38
C SER A 511 17.67 31.97 -15.86
N GLU A 512 18.63 32.67 -15.31
CA GLU A 512 18.97 32.64 -13.88
C GLU A 512 17.77 33.06 -13.00
N GLU A 513 17.11 34.16 -13.37
CA GLU A 513 15.92 34.63 -12.63
C GLU A 513 14.72 33.71 -12.81
N MET A 514 14.50 33.19 -14.03
CA MET A 514 13.45 32.22 -14.31
C MET A 514 13.63 30.93 -13.48
N GLU A 515 14.81 30.37 -13.45
CA GLU A 515 15.15 29.16 -12.68
C GLU A 515 15.01 29.40 -11.17
N SER A 516 15.54 30.54 -10.67
CA SER A 516 15.43 30.89 -9.26
C SER A 516 13.98 31.07 -8.82
N SER A 517 13.18 31.78 -9.61
CA SER A 517 11.77 32.01 -9.33
C SER A 517 10.95 30.74 -9.39
N LEU A 518 11.17 29.86 -10.39
CA LEU A 518 10.47 28.58 -10.48
C LEU A 518 10.87 27.62 -9.36
N THR A 519 12.15 27.58 -8.98
CA THR A 519 12.58 26.83 -7.77
C THR A 519 11.89 27.38 -6.54
N GLY A 520 11.80 28.71 -6.38
CA GLY A 520 11.07 29.37 -5.29
C GLY A 520 9.56 29.08 -5.30
N LEU A 521 8.99 28.64 -6.41
CA LEU A 521 7.62 28.16 -6.54
C LEU A 521 7.45 26.65 -6.34
N GLY A 522 8.50 25.92 -5.95
CA GLY A 522 8.47 24.48 -5.65
C GLY A 522 8.70 23.57 -6.86
N PHE A 523 9.25 24.10 -7.98
CA PHE A 523 9.70 23.24 -9.06
C PHE A 523 10.94 22.45 -8.65
N ASN A 524 11.04 21.19 -9.09
CA ASN A 524 12.05 20.21 -8.71
C ASN A 524 12.02 19.86 -7.21
N GLU A 525 10.87 20.06 -6.57
CA GLU A 525 10.61 19.72 -5.17
C GLU A 525 9.35 18.86 -5.05
N GLU A 526 9.29 18.04 -3.99
CA GLU A 526 8.11 17.24 -3.67
C GLU A 526 6.98 18.15 -3.18
N LEU A 527 5.78 17.97 -3.75
CA LEU A 527 4.57 18.69 -3.30
C LEU A 527 4.18 18.23 -1.89
N PRO A 528 3.94 19.13 -0.92
CA PRO A 528 3.53 18.78 0.43
C PRO A 528 2.06 18.33 0.47
N PHE A 529 1.81 17.13 0.01
CA PHE A 529 0.48 16.52 -0.12
C PHE A 529 0.54 15.05 0.28
N GLU A 530 -0.57 14.49 0.77
CA GLU A 530 -0.62 13.11 1.27
C GLU A 530 -0.31 12.08 0.17
N ILE A 531 -0.75 12.35 -1.06
CA ILE A 531 -0.42 11.49 -2.21
C ILE A 531 0.87 11.98 -2.84
N LYS A 532 1.83 11.10 -3.00
CA LYS A 532 3.06 11.42 -3.72
C LYS A 532 2.74 11.74 -5.19
N MET A 533 2.96 12.99 -5.60
CA MET A 533 2.84 13.48 -6.97
C MET A 533 4.21 13.46 -7.65
N ALA A 534 4.23 13.43 -9.00
CA ALA A 534 5.44 13.68 -9.75
C ALA A 534 5.85 15.15 -9.60
N GLU A 535 7.14 15.39 -9.42
CA GLU A 535 7.70 16.72 -9.23
C GLU A 535 7.63 17.53 -10.55
N SER A 536 7.13 18.76 -10.48
CA SER A 536 7.17 19.67 -11.61
C SER A 536 8.60 20.08 -11.91
N GLN A 537 8.93 20.26 -13.18
CA GLN A 537 10.28 20.63 -13.61
C GLN A 537 10.26 21.74 -14.66
N TYR A 538 11.33 22.51 -14.75
CA TYR A 538 11.52 23.53 -15.77
C TYR A 538 12.56 23.14 -16.83
N SER A 539 13.32 22.08 -16.59
CA SER A 539 14.30 21.54 -17.54
C SER A 539 14.49 20.04 -17.36
N ASN A 540 14.92 19.36 -18.42
CA ASN A 540 15.35 17.95 -18.38
C ASN A 540 16.81 17.80 -17.92
N THR A 541 17.53 18.93 -17.78
CA THR A 541 18.92 19.05 -17.34
C THR A 541 18.98 19.93 -16.08
N GLU A 542 20.19 20.27 -15.61
CA GLU A 542 20.37 21.10 -14.41
C GLU A 542 19.76 22.50 -14.51
N GLY A 543 19.60 23.04 -15.77
CA GLY A 543 19.08 24.39 -15.97
C GLY A 543 18.59 24.63 -17.41
N ILE A 544 18.23 25.88 -17.71
CA ILE A 544 17.78 26.35 -19.04
C ILE A 544 18.99 26.71 -19.87
N GLU A 545 19.38 25.85 -20.80
CA GLU A 545 20.70 25.94 -21.49
C GLU A 545 20.73 26.88 -22.71
N THR A 546 19.56 27.12 -23.34
CA THR A 546 19.51 27.89 -24.58
C THR A 546 18.47 28.99 -24.54
N GLU A 547 18.70 30.07 -25.32
CA GLU A 547 17.72 31.16 -25.47
C GLU A 547 16.40 30.70 -26.09
N ILE A 548 16.41 29.71 -26.98
CA ILE A 548 15.18 29.12 -27.55
C ILE A 548 14.41 28.39 -26.48
N GLN A 549 15.09 27.57 -25.67
CA GLN A 549 14.45 26.89 -24.54
C GLN A 549 13.84 27.90 -23.55
N LEU A 550 14.57 28.97 -23.20
CA LEU A 550 14.08 30.03 -22.33
C LEU A 550 12.82 30.71 -22.93
N ALA A 551 12.85 31.06 -24.21
CA ALA A 551 11.73 31.67 -24.91
C ALA A 551 10.50 30.76 -24.89
N ASP A 552 10.69 29.48 -25.17
CA ASP A 552 9.61 28.48 -25.16
C ASP A 552 9.07 28.26 -23.75
N SER A 553 9.92 28.26 -22.72
CA SER A 553 9.50 28.15 -21.32
C SER A 553 8.56 29.29 -20.91
N GLY A 554 8.72 30.49 -21.53
CA GLY A 554 7.86 31.64 -21.22
C GLY A 554 6.40 31.46 -21.53
N TYR A 555 6.03 30.55 -22.44
CA TYR A 555 4.63 30.20 -22.73
C TYR A 555 4.30 28.71 -22.46
N GLY A 556 5.11 28.09 -21.56
CA GLY A 556 4.85 26.75 -21.04
C GLY A 556 5.14 25.61 -22.01
N GLN A 557 6.08 25.83 -22.94
CA GLN A 557 6.63 24.83 -23.85
C GLN A 557 8.07 24.50 -23.46
N GLY A 558 8.87 24.03 -24.40
CA GLY A 558 10.26 23.66 -24.15
C GLY A 558 10.35 22.40 -23.30
N GLN A 559 10.88 22.53 -22.09
CA GLN A 559 11.07 21.40 -21.16
C GLN A 559 10.28 21.58 -19.84
N VAL A 560 9.40 22.56 -19.79
CA VAL A 560 8.52 22.79 -18.61
C VAL A 560 7.48 21.70 -18.55
N LEU A 561 7.44 20.97 -17.42
CA LEU A 561 6.43 19.98 -17.10
C LEU A 561 5.85 20.30 -15.73
N VAL A 562 4.53 20.29 -15.60
CA VAL A 562 3.86 20.69 -14.36
C VAL A 562 2.84 19.63 -13.94
N ASN A 563 2.83 19.30 -12.64
CA ASN A 563 1.77 18.49 -12.05
C ASN A 563 0.48 19.35 -11.94
N PRO A 564 -0.69 18.83 -12.28
CA PRO A 564 -1.96 19.59 -12.25
C PRO A 564 -2.30 20.16 -10.87
N LEU A 565 -2.01 19.45 -9.76
CA LEU A 565 -2.24 19.96 -8.40
C LEU A 565 -1.25 21.06 -8.06
N HIS A 566 0.01 20.93 -8.46
CA HIS A 566 1.00 21.98 -8.29
C HIS A 566 0.58 23.26 -9.03
N MET A 567 0.09 23.13 -10.27
CA MET A 567 -0.46 24.26 -11.02
C MET A 567 -1.63 24.92 -10.27
N ALA A 568 -2.53 24.12 -9.68
CA ALA A 568 -3.61 24.65 -8.85
C ALA A 568 -3.09 25.44 -7.64
N CYS A 569 -2.07 24.90 -6.95
CA CYS A 569 -1.43 25.60 -5.83
C CYS A 569 -0.83 26.95 -6.28
N ILE A 570 -0.11 27.01 -7.40
CA ILE A 570 0.45 28.27 -7.91
C ILE A 570 -0.64 29.27 -8.26
N TYR A 571 -1.71 28.83 -8.93
CA TYR A 571 -2.86 29.69 -9.28
C TYR A 571 -3.59 30.22 -8.04
N SER A 572 -3.60 29.49 -6.92
CA SER A 572 -4.17 29.98 -5.67
C SER A 572 -3.50 31.27 -5.17
N ALA A 573 -2.21 31.47 -5.49
CA ALA A 573 -1.48 32.66 -5.08
C ALA A 573 -2.12 33.95 -5.65
N PHE A 574 -2.76 33.87 -6.82
CA PHE A 574 -3.45 35.02 -7.42
C PHE A 574 -4.73 35.40 -6.65
N CYS A 575 -5.29 34.48 -5.87
CA CYS A 575 -6.44 34.72 -4.98
C CYS A 575 -6.01 35.05 -3.52
N ASN A 576 -4.78 34.70 -3.13
CA ASN A 576 -4.28 34.76 -1.75
C ASN A 576 -3.16 35.80 -1.56
N GLU A 577 -3.28 36.97 -2.16
CA GLU A 577 -2.33 38.07 -1.99
C GLU A 577 -0.86 37.69 -2.29
N GLY A 578 -0.66 36.71 -3.17
CA GLY A 578 0.65 36.19 -3.57
C GLY A 578 1.17 35.01 -2.75
N ASN A 579 0.36 34.43 -1.87
CA ASN A 579 0.73 33.27 -1.07
C ASN A 579 0.23 31.99 -1.73
N VAL A 580 1.12 31.01 -1.96
CA VAL A 580 0.76 29.69 -2.50
C VAL A 580 0.18 28.84 -1.37
N ILE A 581 -1.07 28.38 -1.54
CA ILE A 581 -1.75 27.55 -0.55
C ILE A 581 -1.14 26.14 -0.49
N LYS A 582 -1.11 25.55 0.71
CA LYS A 582 -0.75 24.15 0.91
C LYS A 582 -1.98 23.28 0.68
N PRO A 583 -1.94 22.32 -0.27
CA PRO A 583 -3.05 21.43 -0.50
C PRO A 583 -3.10 20.35 0.59
N TYR A 584 -4.31 19.86 0.91
CA TYR A 584 -4.51 18.73 1.81
C TYR A 584 -5.76 17.93 1.44
N LEU A 585 -5.77 16.65 1.81
CA LEU A 585 -6.80 15.69 1.44
C LEU A 585 -7.57 15.14 2.67
N VAL A 586 -6.92 15.01 3.82
CA VAL A 586 -7.57 14.52 5.04
C VAL A 586 -8.42 15.65 5.64
N TYR A 587 -9.73 15.38 5.78
CA TYR A 587 -10.69 16.36 6.27
C TYR A 587 -10.36 16.85 7.69
N GLN A 588 -10.44 18.15 7.88
CA GLN A 588 -10.29 18.83 9.16
C GLN A 588 -11.61 19.51 9.54
N ASN A 589 -11.99 19.46 10.82
CA ASN A 589 -13.25 20.06 11.29
C ASN A 589 -13.32 21.58 11.07
N GLU A 590 -12.16 22.25 11.11
CA GLU A 590 -12.00 23.65 10.77
C GLU A 590 -10.98 23.74 9.63
N ALA A 591 -11.40 24.24 8.48
CA ALA A 591 -10.53 24.46 7.35
C ALA A 591 -9.66 25.70 7.62
N ILE A 592 -8.43 25.46 8.10
CA ILE A 592 -7.45 26.53 8.36
C ILE A 592 -6.48 26.58 7.19
N ALA A 593 -6.41 27.73 6.51
CA ALA A 593 -5.46 27.94 5.43
C ALA A 593 -4.01 27.87 5.94
N GLU A 594 -3.24 26.97 5.37
CA GLU A 594 -1.79 26.94 5.50
C GLU A 594 -1.17 27.33 4.15
N TYR A 595 -0.15 28.16 4.20
CA TYR A 595 0.59 28.49 2.98
C TYR A 595 1.83 27.62 2.85
N TRP A 596 1.93 26.94 1.70
CA TRP A 596 3.14 26.20 1.34
C TRP A 596 4.29 27.17 1.08
N ILE A 597 4.03 28.21 0.27
CA ILE A 597 5.02 29.23 -0.06
C ILE A 597 4.40 30.61 0.26
N PRO A 598 4.67 31.13 1.46
CA PRO A 598 4.20 32.48 1.82
C PRO A 598 5.01 33.54 1.07
N GLY A 599 4.33 34.56 0.54
CA GLY A 599 4.97 35.66 -0.16
C GLY A 599 5.68 35.26 -1.45
N ALA A 600 5.17 34.24 -2.15
CA ALA A 600 5.71 33.82 -3.46
C ALA A 600 5.68 35.00 -4.47
N PHE A 601 4.66 35.84 -4.36
CA PHE A 601 4.51 37.09 -5.12
C PHE A 601 4.03 38.20 -4.19
N SER A 602 4.30 39.45 -4.58
CA SER A 602 3.66 40.60 -3.91
C SER A 602 2.15 40.64 -4.21
N ASN A 603 1.39 41.25 -3.33
CA ASN A 603 -0.06 41.47 -3.56
C ASN A 603 -0.31 42.28 -4.85
N GLU A 604 0.56 43.21 -5.22
CA GLU A 604 0.46 43.96 -6.47
C GLU A 604 0.60 43.05 -7.68
N THR A 605 1.62 42.20 -7.70
CA THR A 605 1.84 41.18 -8.74
C THR A 605 0.64 40.24 -8.86
N ALA A 606 0.22 39.64 -7.74
CA ALA A 606 -0.93 38.72 -7.70
C ALA A 606 -2.20 39.37 -8.24
N SER A 607 -2.53 40.59 -7.78
CA SER A 607 -3.70 41.33 -8.22
C SER A 607 -3.65 41.65 -9.72
N ARG A 608 -2.49 42.04 -10.22
CA ARG A 608 -2.33 42.34 -11.64
C ARG A 608 -2.55 41.11 -12.54
N VAL A 609 -2.02 39.95 -12.14
CA VAL A 609 -2.25 38.69 -12.88
C VAL A 609 -3.71 38.25 -12.76
N LEU A 610 -4.34 38.39 -11.58
CA LEU A 610 -5.76 38.12 -11.37
C LEU A 610 -6.63 38.95 -12.32
N GLU A 611 -6.39 40.26 -12.43
CA GLU A 611 -7.15 41.12 -13.34
C GLU A 611 -6.98 40.69 -14.82
N GLY A 612 -5.76 40.32 -15.22
CA GLY A 612 -5.51 39.78 -16.56
C GLY A 612 -6.28 38.47 -16.81
N THR A 613 -6.25 37.53 -15.86
CA THR A 613 -6.95 36.24 -16.00
C THR A 613 -8.48 36.37 -15.92
N LYS A 614 -9.03 37.36 -15.18
CA LYS A 614 -10.44 37.74 -15.28
C LYS A 614 -10.82 38.11 -16.71
N LYS A 615 -10.01 38.92 -17.37
CA LYS A 615 -10.29 39.35 -18.72
C LYS A 615 -10.20 38.21 -19.75
N VAL A 616 -9.34 37.23 -19.58
CA VAL A 616 -9.31 36.02 -20.42
C VAL A 616 -10.66 35.35 -20.49
N VAL A 617 -11.45 35.37 -19.39
CA VAL A 617 -12.76 34.71 -19.31
C VAL A 617 -13.91 35.67 -19.64
N ASN A 618 -13.77 36.97 -19.31
CA ASN A 618 -14.91 37.89 -19.39
C ASN A 618 -14.85 38.90 -20.57
N ASP A 619 -13.69 39.05 -21.24
CA ASP A 619 -13.62 39.81 -22.51
C ASP A 619 -14.06 38.91 -23.68
N SER A 620 -14.86 39.45 -24.58
CA SER A 620 -15.36 38.74 -25.77
C SER A 620 -14.28 38.25 -26.74
N ASN A 621 -13.07 38.80 -26.66
CA ASN A 621 -11.89 38.36 -27.40
C ASN A 621 -11.03 37.34 -26.58
N GLY A 622 -11.37 37.11 -25.33
CA GLY A 622 -10.64 36.21 -24.45
C GLY A 622 -10.75 34.76 -24.88
N THR A 623 -9.64 34.04 -24.84
CA THR A 623 -9.60 32.61 -25.22
C THR A 623 -10.46 31.73 -24.31
N GLY A 624 -10.78 32.19 -23.09
CA GLY A 624 -11.67 31.52 -22.14
C GLY A 624 -13.11 32.01 -22.14
N TYR A 625 -13.51 32.89 -23.05
CA TYR A 625 -14.83 33.53 -23.03
C TYR A 625 -16.01 32.54 -23.11
N ALA A 626 -15.82 31.36 -23.67
CA ALA A 626 -16.83 30.31 -23.65
C ALA A 626 -17.29 29.87 -22.25
N ALA A 627 -16.45 30.13 -21.23
CA ALA A 627 -16.77 29.84 -19.84
C ALA A 627 -17.34 31.05 -19.06
N HIS A 628 -17.55 32.21 -19.73
CA HIS A 628 -18.12 33.40 -19.14
C HIS A 628 -19.51 33.13 -18.54
N ARG A 629 -19.76 33.72 -17.37
CA ARG A 629 -21.04 33.67 -16.67
C ARG A 629 -21.40 35.05 -16.16
N ASP A 630 -22.70 35.39 -16.23
CA ASP A 630 -23.22 36.66 -15.72
C ASP A 630 -23.46 36.66 -14.19
N ASP A 631 -23.59 35.45 -13.60
CA ASP A 631 -23.97 35.26 -12.19
C ASP A 631 -22.79 35.05 -11.24
N ILE A 632 -21.59 34.78 -11.78
CA ILE A 632 -20.38 34.57 -11.00
C ILE A 632 -19.14 35.06 -11.77
N LEU A 633 -18.28 35.82 -11.10
CA LEU A 633 -17.04 36.28 -11.71
C LEU A 633 -16.00 35.17 -11.72
N LEU A 634 -15.61 34.75 -12.90
CA LEU A 634 -14.57 33.73 -13.11
C LEU A 634 -13.29 34.35 -13.65
N ALA A 635 -12.18 33.76 -13.30
CA ALA A 635 -10.87 34.02 -13.87
C ALA A 635 -10.26 32.70 -14.38
N GLY A 636 -9.35 32.78 -15.32
CA GLY A 636 -8.75 31.54 -15.82
C GLY A 636 -7.80 31.74 -16.98
N LYS A 637 -7.27 30.63 -17.50
CA LYS A 637 -6.42 30.60 -18.68
C LYS A 637 -6.57 29.28 -19.42
N THR A 638 -6.85 29.34 -20.70
CA THR A 638 -6.80 28.20 -21.62
C THR A 638 -5.35 27.90 -22.01
N GLY A 639 -5.06 26.65 -22.31
CA GLY A 639 -3.76 26.22 -22.80
C GLY A 639 -3.89 25.16 -23.90
N THR A 640 -2.95 25.19 -24.82
CA THR A 640 -2.67 24.11 -25.76
C THR A 640 -1.17 23.92 -25.77
N ALA A 641 -0.74 22.67 -25.62
CA ALA A 641 0.67 22.31 -25.66
C ALA A 641 0.89 21.26 -26.75
N GLU A 642 1.78 21.56 -27.70
CA GLU A 642 2.18 20.58 -28.70
C GLU A 642 3.16 19.57 -28.08
N ILE A 643 2.91 18.27 -28.29
CA ILE A 643 3.83 17.20 -27.96
C ILE A 643 4.38 16.62 -29.24
N LYS A 644 5.67 16.80 -29.46
CA LYS A 644 6.38 16.30 -30.63
C LYS A 644 7.65 15.58 -30.20
N THR A 645 7.95 14.46 -30.84
CA THR A 645 9.20 13.71 -30.62
C THR A 645 10.42 14.37 -31.26
N SER A 646 10.18 15.22 -32.29
CA SER A 646 11.21 16.00 -32.97
C SER A 646 10.59 17.20 -33.71
N LYS A 647 11.42 18.15 -34.17
CA LYS A 647 10.97 19.30 -34.97
C LYS A 647 10.28 18.93 -36.28
N ASP A 648 10.61 17.77 -36.84
CA ASP A 648 10.04 17.27 -38.11
C ASP A 648 8.86 16.33 -37.91
N ASP A 649 8.44 16.13 -36.65
CA ASP A 649 7.29 15.30 -36.32
C ASP A 649 6.00 16.01 -36.70
N THR A 650 5.32 15.46 -37.72
CA THR A 650 4.00 15.93 -38.20
C THR A 650 2.86 15.11 -37.57
N SER A 651 3.16 14.08 -36.80
CA SER A 651 2.22 13.20 -36.11
C SER A 651 2.01 13.54 -34.66
N GLY A 652 2.67 14.61 -34.18
CA GLY A 652 2.57 15.06 -32.80
C GLY A 652 1.13 15.36 -32.38
N THR A 653 0.82 15.09 -31.14
CA THR A 653 -0.48 15.35 -30.52
C THR A 653 -0.45 16.66 -29.73
N GLU A 654 -1.62 17.10 -29.29
CA GLU A 654 -1.78 18.31 -28.50
C GLU A 654 -2.46 17.99 -27.15
N LEU A 655 -1.94 18.62 -26.07
CA LEU A 655 -2.65 18.64 -24.77
C LEU A 655 -3.52 19.88 -24.69
N GLY A 656 -4.78 19.69 -24.36
CA GLY A 656 -5.71 20.78 -24.03
C GLY A 656 -5.69 21.04 -22.51
N TRP A 657 -5.60 22.32 -22.13
CA TRP A 657 -5.64 22.73 -20.73
C TRP A 657 -6.67 23.82 -20.46
N PHE A 658 -7.27 23.77 -19.27
CA PHE A 658 -8.02 24.89 -18.76
C PHE A 658 -7.82 25.01 -17.24
N ALA A 659 -7.27 26.14 -16.82
CA ALA A 659 -7.28 26.59 -15.43
C ALA A 659 -8.41 27.58 -15.27
N ILE A 660 -9.37 27.32 -14.40
CA ILE A 660 -10.51 28.20 -14.15
C ILE A 660 -10.81 28.27 -12.65
N PHE A 661 -11.14 29.45 -12.14
CA PHE A 661 -11.42 29.63 -10.74
C PHE A 661 -12.38 30.80 -10.47
N THR A 662 -13.06 30.73 -9.32
CA THR A 662 -13.87 31.82 -8.79
C THR A 662 -12.94 32.97 -8.35
N ALA A 663 -13.19 34.17 -8.85
CA ALA A 663 -12.30 35.32 -8.69
C ALA A 663 -12.63 36.25 -7.53
N GLU A 664 -13.60 35.87 -6.69
CA GLU A 664 -14.06 36.61 -5.53
C GLU A 664 -14.11 35.71 -4.29
N ASP A 665 -13.62 36.18 -3.16
CA ASP A 665 -13.63 35.51 -1.85
C ASP A 665 -15.03 35.41 -1.21
N THR A 666 -15.96 36.23 -1.71
CA THR A 666 -17.36 36.30 -1.25
C THR A 666 -18.24 35.17 -1.78
N VAL A 667 -17.73 34.35 -2.68
CA VAL A 667 -18.44 33.18 -3.22
C VAL A 667 -18.62 32.13 -2.12
N GLU A 668 -19.84 31.64 -1.92
CA GLU A 668 -20.16 30.64 -0.89
C GLU A 668 -19.33 29.35 -1.03
N ARG A 669 -19.01 28.95 -2.26
CA ARG A 669 -18.23 27.74 -2.58
C ARG A 669 -17.11 28.09 -3.57
N PRO A 670 -16.02 28.69 -3.08
CA PRO A 670 -14.89 29.00 -3.94
C PRO A 670 -14.28 27.72 -4.50
N ILE A 671 -13.94 27.74 -5.79
CA ILE A 671 -13.37 26.58 -6.47
C ILE A 671 -12.31 27.02 -7.49
N LEU A 672 -11.26 26.23 -7.59
CA LEU A 672 -10.25 26.30 -8.63
C LEU A 672 -10.16 24.92 -9.26
N ILE A 673 -10.28 24.84 -10.59
CA ILE A 673 -10.21 23.59 -11.34
C ILE A 673 -9.09 23.71 -12.37
N ILE A 674 -8.21 22.72 -12.38
CA ILE A 674 -7.23 22.48 -13.44
C ILE A 674 -7.66 21.22 -14.18
N ARG A 675 -7.85 21.35 -15.48
CA ARG A 675 -8.12 20.22 -16.36
C ARG A 675 -7.05 20.11 -17.44
N MET A 676 -6.63 18.89 -17.72
CA MET A 676 -5.78 18.53 -18.85
C MET A 676 -6.44 17.38 -19.62
N VAL A 677 -6.40 17.46 -20.94
CA VAL A 677 -6.90 16.43 -21.87
C VAL A 677 -5.80 16.13 -22.89
N GLU A 678 -5.51 14.86 -23.09
CA GLU A 678 -4.59 14.39 -24.13
C GLU A 678 -5.31 14.33 -25.50
N ASP A 679 -4.54 14.38 -26.56
CA ASP A 679 -4.99 14.11 -27.94
C ASP A 679 -6.19 14.98 -28.41
N VAL A 680 -6.18 16.27 -28.07
CA VAL A 680 -7.26 17.21 -28.41
C VAL A 680 -7.26 17.64 -29.88
N LYS A 681 -6.39 17.10 -30.72
CA LYS A 681 -6.23 17.41 -32.14
C LYS A 681 -6.82 16.34 -33.03
#